data_cf7ea365e94ee0afdd344d91cce6a7d0
#
_entry.id   cf7ea365e94ee0afdd344d91cce6a7d0
#
_cell.length_a   1.000
_cell.length_b   1.000
_cell.length_c   1.000
_cell.angle_alpha   90.00
_cell.angle_beta   90.00
_cell.angle_gamma   90.00
#
_symmetry.space_group_name_H-M   'P 1'
#
loop_
_entity.id
_entity.type
_entity.pdbx_description
1 polymer ?
#
loop_
_entity_poly.entity_id
_entity_poly.type
_entity_poly.pdbx_seq_one_letter_code
_entity_poly.pdbx_strand_id
1 'polypeptide(L)'
;MQKKDVIALDPPAVLHALQTSEQGLSTAEATVRLGTQGQNVRKKSPVSAWNILQRQFQNALVYLLVAASLISFVVKDYSDGIVILAILSINTLLGFFQEYKSERIIQKLESFISKTVRVKRNGHIILLDESLIVPGDIVVLKEGDIAPADMRVIEVEDVQVNESALTGESALVSKDTTSIIYAGSVIEKGEATGAVYATDGQTEFGAIVRLSTETKKETEYEKSLHAFSTFLLKVVLLALTIIFFAKFFLNRGGLSLTALLLFIISMAIMVVPEVLPVIATVSLSSGALRLAKKHVVVKRLSSVEDLGNISMLCTDKTGTITENKMTVQSLVASDTTLFQLFAAATIVILKNRKRRVADAYDDAFIAYIPKELQEQAKAWVIMKEVPFDPTDKRRRVVVHDTATNHYYLVVIGAPEALLAIAESDNKASYLQTISNEGSTGLHHVGMAYKSIAYTDAYDILQDENNLSFLGYVSLTDPLRASAKLTIEQAEKLGIQIKILTGDSKEVATYIGMQIGLIQQDSATSVYTGDELEALSEEDFSKALQHAHVFARVTPVQKFNIIKALKNNFVVGYQGDGINDAPALKLADVAIAVNSATDIAKDNADIVLLNKDLSVIINGIRYGRTIFVNINKYIKYTMVNNFGSFMALAVLYLFSRELPILPIQVLLTNVLTDIPLVSIYSDTVEDADIVKPERHNIKELLFISLMLGVPTALFELLYYLLIRSQPMMNIQTSLYLFFTFTALIVFYALRSNNFFWKGKAPSVLLNSSFLLTFVISFSIIYIPLFQHWFHFIALSAQALGLLIGTTLVYFLILDVMKAWYYRSAVAKITV
;
A
#
# COMPACT_ATOMS: atom_id res chain seq x y z
N MET A 1 17.03 -21.49 26.96
CA MET A 1 16.50 -21.51 28.33
C MET A 1 14.99 -21.65 28.23
N GLN A 2 14.35 -22.48 29.08
CA GLN A 2 12.89 -22.66 28.98
C GLN A 2 12.18 -21.58 29.84
N LYS A 3 10.94 -21.21 29.42
CA LYS A 3 10.09 -20.22 30.12
C LYS A 3 10.00 -20.43 31.64
N LYS A 4 9.84 -21.69 32.07
CA LYS A 4 9.73 -22.04 33.50
C LYS A 4 10.99 -21.66 34.30
N ASP A 5 12.16 -21.83 33.68
CA ASP A 5 13.44 -21.53 34.32
C ASP A 5 13.61 -20.01 34.47
N VAL A 6 13.15 -19.25 33.47
CA VAL A 6 13.28 -17.77 33.45
C VAL A 6 12.36 -17.10 34.47
N ILE A 7 11.15 -17.61 34.67
CA ILE A 7 10.18 -17.07 35.64
C ILE A 7 10.65 -17.26 37.07
N ALA A 8 11.30 -18.37 37.34
CA ALA A 8 11.73 -18.73 38.70
C ALA A 8 12.95 -17.90 39.23
N LEU A 9 13.63 -17.18 38.33
CA LEU A 9 14.83 -16.43 38.63
C LEU A 9 14.52 -14.95 38.87
N ASP A 10 15.23 -14.32 39.82
CA ASP A 10 15.24 -12.86 39.99
C ASP A 10 16.03 -12.17 38.85
N PRO A 11 15.86 -10.87 38.61
CA PRO A 11 16.50 -10.18 37.52
C PRO A 11 18.04 -10.34 37.43
N PRO A 12 18.82 -10.28 38.54
CA PRO A 12 20.27 -10.52 38.50
C PRO A 12 20.62 -11.96 38.10
N ALA A 13 19.86 -12.96 38.58
CA ALA A 13 20.10 -14.35 38.24
C ALA A 13 19.75 -14.65 36.76
N VAL A 14 18.73 -13.98 36.20
CA VAL A 14 18.42 -14.05 34.78
C VAL A 14 19.57 -13.52 33.93
N LEU A 15 20.10 -12.35 34.28
CA LEU A 15 21.26 -11.78 33.57
C LEU A 15 22.46 -12.73 33.59
N HIS A 16 22.75 -13.31 34.75
CA HIS A 16 23.83 -14.28 34.88
C HIS A 16 23.58 -15.56 34.03
N ALA A 17 22.38 -16.10 34.10
CA ALA A 17 21.98 -17.29 33.33
C ALA A 17 22.03 -17.07 31.80
N LEU A 18 21.70 -15.86 31.33
CA LEU A 18 21.80 -15.45 29.94
C LEU A 18 23.22 -14.99 29.54
N GLN A 19 24.20 -15.05 30.50
CA GLN A 19 25.57 -14.60 30.30
C GLN A 19 25.62 -13.16 29.74
N THR A 20 24.85 -12.26 30.36
CA THR A 20 24.81 -10.84 30.05
C THR A 20 24.86 -10.01 31.31
N SER A 21 24.81 -8.69 31.19
CA SER A 21 24.84 -7.75 32.31
C SER A 21 23.85 -6.61 32.09
N GLU A 22 23.60 -5.77 33.06
CA GLU A 22 22.82 -4.53 32.91
C GLU A 22 23.38 -3.58 31.85
N GLN A 23 24.65 -3.71 31.48
CA GLN A 23 25.28 -2.98 30.37
C GLN A 23 24.97 -3.58 28.99
N GLY A 24 24.29 -4.73 28.94
CA GLY A 24 24.03 -5.50 27.75
C GLY A 24 25.25 -6.29 27.25
N LEU A 25 25.08 -7.03 26.17
CA LEU A 25 26.14 -7.78 25.51
C LEU A 25 27.18 -6.85 24.85
N SER A 26 28.40 -7.34 24.70
CA SER A 26 29.34 -6.70 23.79
C SER A 26 28.93 -6.96 22.33
N THR A 27 29.24 -6.02 21.43
CA THR A 27 28.95 -6.18 20.00
C THR A 27 29.61 -7.43 19.41
N ALA A 28 30.81 -7.77 19.88
CA ALA A 28 31.52 -8.97 19.43
C ALA A 28 30.78 -10.27 19.83
N GLU A 29 30.34 -10.34 21.08
CA GLU A 29 29.61 -11.51 21.58
C GLU A 29 28.24 -11.66 20.93
N ALA A 30 27.51 -10.56 20.74
CA ALA A 30 26.24 -10.57 20.01
C ALA A 30 26.42 -11.11 18.58
N THR A 31 27.51 -10.75 17.90
CA THR A 31 27.82 -11.27 16.56
C THR A 31 28.08 -12.78 16.57
N VAL A 32 28.78 -13.29 17.56
CA VAL A 32 29.04 -14.74 17.74
C VAL A 32 27.71 -15.48 17.97
N ARG A 33 26.86 -14.96 18.88
CA ARG A 33 25.53 -15.54 19.14
C ARG A 33 24.64 -15.53 17.91
N LEU A 34 24.65 -14.45 17.12
CA LEU A 34 23.93 -14.35 15.87
C LEU A 34 24.38 -15.44 14.86
N GLY A 35 25.67 -15.74 14.79
CA GLY A 35 26.21 -16.80 13.94
C GLY A 35 25.82 -18.21 14.37
N THR A 36 25.62 -18.45 15.67
CA THR A 36 25.27 -19.77 16.22
C THR A 36 23.77 -20.00 16.32
N GLN A 37 22.98 -18.98 16.61
CA GLN A 37 21.53 -19.09 16.87
C GLN A 37 20.68 -18.66 15.68
N GLY A 38 21.25 -17.99 14.69
CA GLY A 38 20.58 -17.45 13.52
C GLY A 38 19.91 -16.08 13.78
N GLN A 39 19.33 -15.55 12.72
CA GLN A 39 18.65 -14.25 12.77
C GLN A 39 17.27 -14.36 13.41
N ASN A 40 16.87 -13.37 14.21
CA ASN A 40 15.51 -13.22 14.73
C ASN A 40 14.57 -12.75 13.60
N VAL A 41 14.27 -13.64 12.66
CA VAL A 41 13.44 -13.32 11.51
C VAL A 41 12.17 -14.13 11.59
N ARG A 42 11.03 -13.47 11.62
CA ARG A 42 9.74 -14.10 11.29
C ARG A 42 9.77 -14.50 9.81
N LYS A 43 10.52 -15.56 9.49
CA LYS A 43 10.64 -16.02 8.10
C LYS A 43 9.29 -16.52 7.61
N LYS A 44 8.64 -15.76 6.73
CA LYS A 44 7.89 -16.38 5.65
C LYS A 44 8.91 -17.24 4.91
N SER A 45 8.67 -18.54 4.86
CA SER A 45 9.55 -19.46 4.13
C SER A 45 9.75 -18.90 2.73
N PRO A 46 11.00 -18.70 2.26
CA PRO A 46 11.22 -18.21 0.91
C PRO A 46 10.49 -19.16 -0.03
N VAL A 47 9.62 -18.62 -0.88
CA VAL A 47 8.87 -19.45 -1.83
C VAL A 47 9.90 -20.16 -2.69
N SER A 48 9.99 -21.48 -2.55
CA SER A 48 10.94 -22.30 -3.30
C SER A 48 10.63 -22.19 -4.81
N ALA A 49 11.64 -22.02 -5.64
CA ALA A 49 11.48 -22.06 -7.11
C ALA A 49 10.73 -23.34 -7.55
N TRP A 50 10.96 -24.45 -6.85
CA TRP A 50 10.25 -25.71 -7.09
C TRP A 50 8.75 -25.61 -6.81
N ASN A 51 8.34 -24.96 -5.73
CA ASN A 51 6.93 -24.79 -5.41
C ASN A 51 6.22 -23.89 -6.44
N ILE A 52 6.93 -22.86 -6.94
CA ILE A 52 6.42 -22.02 -8.04
C ILE A 52 6.21 -22.85 -9.29
N LEU A 53 7.19 -23.67 -9.65
CA LEU A 53 7.08 -24.56 -10.81
C LEU A 53 5.93 -25.55 -10.67
N GLN A 54 5.78 -26.19 -9.51
CA GLN A 54 4.67 -27.13 -9.27
C GLN A 54 3.30 -26.46 -9.41
N ARG A 55 3.14 -25.22 -8.98
CA ARG A 55 1.88 -24.46 -9.14
C ARG A 55 1.49 -24.27 -10.59
N GLN A 56 2.46 -24.11 -11.49
CA GLN A 56 2.17 -23.99 -12.94
C GLN A 56 1.45 -25.22 -13.49
N PHE A 57 1.71 -26.41 -12.94
CA PHE A 57 1.05 -27.64 -13.35
C PHE A 57 -0.32 -27.87 -12.72
N GLN A 58 -0.79 -27.01 -11.81
CA GLN A 58 -2.12 -27.11 -11.19
C GLN A 58 -3.21 -26.34 -11.97
N ASN A 59 -2.92 -25.86 -13.18
CA ASN A 59 -3.85 -25.14 -14.02
C ASN A 59 -4.68 -26.11 -14.89
N ALA A 60 -5.99 -25.89 -14.98
CA ALA A 60 -6.91 -26.69 -15.80
C ALA A 60 -6.48 -26.74 -17.29
N LEU A 61 -5.88 -25.67 -17.81
CA LEU A 61 -5.37 -25.62 -19.18
C LEU A 61 -4.21 -26.58 -19.41
N VAL A 62 -3.28 -26.68 -18.46
CA VAL A 62 -2.17 -27.65 -18.55
C VAL A 62 -2.72 -29.06 -18.70
N TYR A 63 -3.76 -29.39 -17.94
CA TYR A 63 -4.41 -30.71 -18.09
C TYR A 63 -5.06 -30.90 -19.47
N LEU A 64 -5.68 -29.84 -20.03
CA LEU A 64 -6.25 -29.90 -21.39
C LEU A 64 -5.17 -30.08 -22.46
N LEU A 65 -4.06 -29.33 -22.37
CA LEU A 65 -2.92 -29.46 -23.30
C LEU A 65 -2.24 -30.83 -23.21
N VAL A 66 -2.07 -31.36 -21.99
CA VAL A 66 -1.56 -32.71 -21.78
C VAL A 66 -2.51 -33.74 -22.40
N ALA A 67 -3.82 -33.61 -22.19
CA ALA A 67 -4.82 -34.49 -22.80
C ALA A 67 -4.78 -34.39 -24.33
N ALA A 68 -4.70 -33.21 -24.91
CA ALA A 68 -4.60 -33.01 -26.37
C ALA A 68 -3.33 -33.68 -26.94
N SER A 69 -2.17 -33.49 -26.28
CA SER A 69 -0.92 -34.11 -26.68
C SER A 69 -0.98 -35.63 -26.60
N LEU A 70 -1.57 -36.20 -25.53
CA LEU A 70 -1.77 -37.65 -25.43
C LEU A 70 -2.68 -38.18 -26.52
N ILE A 71 -3.78 -37.50 -26.85
CA ILE A 71 -4.67 -37.87 -27.94
C ILE A 71 -3.90 -37.87 -29.28
N SER A 72 -3.11 -36.84 -29.56
CA SER A 72 -2.26 -36.77 -30.77
C SER A 72 -1.27 -37.95 -30.88
N PHE A 73 -0.63 -38.34 -29.78
CA PHE A 73 0.27 -39.49 -29.73
C PHE A 73 -0.48 -40.82 -29.97
N VAL A 74 -1.68 -40.98 -29.39
CA VAL A 74 -2.49 -42.20 -29.59
C VAL A 74 -2.91 -42.35 -31.05
N VAL A 75 -3.19 -41.23 -31.71
CA VAL A 75 -3.58 -41.19 -33.15
C VAL A 75 -2.36 -41.34 -34.08
N LYS A 76 -1.15 -41.43 -33.50
CA LYS A 76 0.14 -41.46 -34.21
C LYS A 76 0.49 -40.17 -34.94
N ASP A 77 -0.13 -39.06 -34.58
CA ASP A 77 0.27 -37.74 -35.04
C ASP A 77 1.35 -37.16 -34.06
N TYR A 78 2.56 -37.67 -34.25
CA TYR A 78 3.68 -37.33 -33.40
C TYR A 78 4.08 -35.85 -33.54
N SER A 79 3.85 -35.27 -34.73
CA SER A 79 4.17 -33.89 -35.02
C SER A 79 3.40 -32.92 -34.12
N ASP A 80 2.08 -33.04 -34.17
CA ASP A 80 1.17 -32.19 -33.37
C ASP A 80 1.37 -32.43 -31.87
N GLY A 81 1.56 -33.71 -31.47
CA GLY A 81 1.81 -34.04 -30.08
C GLY A 81 3.06 -33.37 -29.50
N ILE A 82 4.17 -33.35 -30.23
CA ILE A 82 5.42 -32.72 -29.85
C ILE A 82 5.29 -31.20 -29.80
N VAL A 83 4.60 -30.59 -30.77
CA VAL A 83 4.43 -29.13 -30.82
C VAL A 83 3.51 -28.65 -29.69
N ILE A 84 2.44 -29.40 -29.37
CA ILE A 84 1.59 -29.11 -28.21
C ILE A 84 2.41 -29.15 -26.90
N LEU A 85 3.29 -30.13 -26.74
CA LEU A 85 4.20 -30.22 -25.59
C LEU A 85 5.22 -29.06 -25.54
N ALA A 86 5.72 -28.62 -26.70
CA ALA A 86 6.60 -27.47 -26.79
C ALA A 86 5.87 -26.17 -26.37
N ILE A 87 4.65 -25.97 -26.84
CA ILE A 87 3.79 -24.83 -26.44
C ILE A 87 3.51 -24.88 -24.93
N LEU A 88 3.12 -26.03 -24.41
CA LEU A 88 2.93 -26.23 -22.96
C LEU A 88 4.19 -25.86 -22.16
N SER A 89 5.35 -26.30 -22.64
CA SER A 89 6.63 -26.01 -21.99
C SER A 89 6.95 -24.52 -22.02
N ILE A 90 6.71 -23.84 -23.12
CA ILE A 90 6.89 -22.38 -23.26
C ILE A 90 5.97 -21.64 -22.28
N ASN A 91 4.68 -21.97 -22.25
CA ASN A 91 3.71 -21.33 -21.35
C ASN A 91 4.08 -21.56 -19.87
N THR A 92 4.40 -22.80 -19.51
CA THR A 92 4.82 -23.16 -18.14
C THR A 92 6.08 -22.37 -17.72
N LEU A 93 7.09 -22.27 -18.59
CA LEU A 93 8.31 -21.53 -18.33
C LEU A 93 8.05 -20.02 -18.21
N LEU A 94 7.24 -19.46 -19.10
CA LEU A 94 6.86 -18.05 -19.02
C LEU A 94 6.15 -17.74 -17.69
N GLY A 95 5.15 -18.54 -17.32
CA GLY A 95 4.45 -18.42 -16.04
C GLY A 95 5.40 -18.54 -14.84
N PHE A 96 6.30 -19.52 -14.87
CA PHE A 96 7.32 -19.71 -13.84
C PHE A 96 8.24 -18.49 -13.68
N PHE A 97 8.84 -18.00 -14.78
CA PHE A 97 9.75 -16.85 -14.71
C PHE A 97 9.05 -15.59 -14.23
N GLN A 98 7.80 -15.39 -14.62
CA GLN A 98 7.02 -14.22 -14.23
C GLN A 98 6.65 -14.27 -12.74
N GLU A 99 6.15 -15.41 -12.23
CA GLU A 99 5.83 -15.59 -10.81
C GLU A 99 7.09 -15.49 -9.95
N TYR A 100 8.20 -16.12 -10.38
CA TYR A 100 9.48 -16.04 -9.69
C TYR A 100 10.02 -14.61 -9.59
N LYS A 101 9.90 -13.82 -10.67
CA LYS A 101 10.29 -12.41 -10.69
C LYS A 101 9.41 -11.58 -9.75
N SER A 102 8.11 -11.85 -9.72
CA SER A 102 7.16 -11.18 -8.85
C SER A 102 7.47 -11.43 -7.37
N GLU A 103 7.69 -12.68 -6.98
CA GLU A 103 8.04 -13.06 -5.61
C GLU A 103 9.35 -12.38 -5.15
N ARG A 104 10.35 -12.28 -6.04
CA ARG A 104 11.57 -11.53 -5.74
C ARG A 104 11.33 -10.04 -5.53
N ILE A 105 10.39 -9.44 -6.25
CA ILE A 105 10.02 -8.04 -6.06
C ILE A 105 9.38 -7.85 -4.69
N ILE A 106 8.47 -8.75 -4.26
CA ILE A 106 7.83 -8.70 -2.94
C ILE A 106 8.90 -8.78 -1.84
N GLN A 107 9.83 -9.74 -1.92
CA GLN A 107 10.94 -9.85 -0.96
C GLN A 107 11.79 -8.58 -0.89
N LYS A 108 12.03 -7.95 -2.04
CA LYS A 108 12.74 -6.67 -2.08
C LYS A 108 11.94 -5.53 -1.46
N LEU A 109 10.62 -5.51 -1.61
CA LEU A 109 9.76 -4.49 -0.99
C LEU A 109 9.74 -4.64 0.53
N GLU A 110 9.68 -5.85 1.04
CA GLU A 110 9.75 -6.12 2.49
C GLU A 110 11.06 -5.60 3.10
N SER A 111 12.18 -5.66 2.37
CA SER A 111 13.47 -5.14 2.86
C SER A 111 13.52 -3.61 3.02
N PHE A 112 12.58 -2.85 2.46
CA PHE A 112 12.49 -1.40 2.68
C PHE A 112 11.81 -1.03 4.00
N ILE A 113 11.11 -1.97 4.64
CA ILE A 113 10.41 -1.78 5.91
C ILE A 113 11.27 -2.43 6.99
N SER A 114 12.27 -1.71 7.50
CA SER A 114 13.07 -2.17 8.64
C SER A 114 12.33 -1.88 9.94
N LYS A 115 12.19 -2.89 10.80
CA LYS A 115 11.79 -2.70 12.18
C LYS A 115 13.06 -2.52 13.01
N THR A 116 13.21 -1.37 13.63
CA THR A 116 14.34 -1.07 14.50
C THR A 116 13.92 -1.10 15.95
N VAL A 117 14.76 -1.67 16.79
CA VAL A 117 14.53 -1.84 18.21
C VAL A 117 15.65 -1.17 18.99
N ARG A 118 15.31 -0.58 20.12
CA ARG A 118 16.29 0.01 21.06
C ARG A 118 16.91 -1.11 21.89
N VAL A 119 18.20 -1.36 21.65
CA VAL A 119 18.97 -2.40 22.34
C VAL A 119 20.14 -1.77 23.09
N LYS A 120 20.34 -2.16 24.34
CA LYS A 120 21.48 -1.73 25.14
C LYS A 120 22.63 -2.70 24.93
N ARG A 121 23.70 -2.27 24.27
CA ARG A 121 24.96 -3.01 24.09
C ARG A 121 26.15 -2.14 24.51
N ASN A 122 27.16 -2.71 25.11
CA ASN A 122 28.35 -1.98 25.63
C ASN A 122 27.96 -0.78 26.51
N GLY A 123 26.87 -0.84 27.26
CA GLY A 123 26.37 0.25 28.10
C GLY A 123 25.64 1.38 27.38
N HIS A 124 25.54 1.35 26.08
CA HIS A 124 24.84 2.38 25.27
C HIS A 124 23.60 1.81 24.58
N ILE A 125 22.54 2.63 24.53
CA ILE A 125 21.33 2.30 23.75
C ILE A 125 21.60 2.62 22.28
N ILE A 126 21.46 1.60 21.42
CA ILE A 126 21.59 1.71 19.97
C ILE A 126 20.27 1.27 19.31
N LEU A 127 19.97 1.82 18.14
CA LEU A 127 18.90 1.32 17.29
C LEU A 127 19.47 0.19 16.44
N LEU A 128 18.86 -0.99 16.57
CA LEU A 128 19.27 -2.20 15.86
C LEU A 128 18.09 -2.76 15.07
N ASP A 129 18.36 -3.34 13.92
CA ASP A 129 17.34 -4.08 13.20
C ASP A 129 16.84 -5.28 14.01
N GLU A 130 15.53 -5.50 14.09
CA GLU A 130 14.88 -6.58 14.85
C GLU A 130 15.50 -7.95 14.55
N SER A 131 15.93 -8.16 13.29
CA SER A 131 16.54 -9.41 12.86
C SER A 131 17.92 -9.72 13.51
N LEU A 132 18.57 -8.73 14.08
CA LEU A 132 19.91 -8.84 14.68
C LEU A 132 19.86 -9.00 16.20
N ILE A 133 18.67 -9.17 16.78
CA ILE A 133 18.48 -9.43 18.22
C ILE A 133 18.83 -10.89 18.52
N VAL A 134 19.56 -11.08 19.60
CA VAL A 134 19.96 -12.40 20.09
C VAL A 134 19.59 -12.58 21.56
N PRO A 135 19.40 -13.81 22.04
CA PRO A 135 19.26 -14.08 23.47
C PRO A 135 20.42 -13.51 24.27
N GLY A 136 20.09 -12.78 25.34
CA GLY A 136 21.04 -12.01 26.18
C GLY A 136 21.09 -10.52 25.84
N ASP A 137 20.47 -10.06 24.74
CA ASP A 137 20.31 -8.63 24.48
C ASP A 137 19.36 -7.98 25.51
N ILE A 138 19.65 -6.75 25.89
CA ILE A 138 18.79 -5.93 26.74
C ILE A 138 18.01 -4.96 25.85
N VAL A 139 16.71 -5.16 25.78
CA VAL A 139 15.81 -4.36 24.93
C VAL A 139 15.05 -3.35 25.79
N VAL A 140 14.94 -2.13 25.30
CA VAL A 140 14.16 -1.05 25.91
C VAL A 140 12.92 -0.81 25.05
N LEU A 141 11.75 -1.05 25.63
CA LEU A 141 10.44 -0.86 24.99
C LEU A 141 9.73 0.36 25.59
N LYS A 142 9.11 1.14 24.72
CA LYS A 142 8.31 2.31 25.07
C LYS A 142 6.89 2.14 24.57
N GLU A 143 6.02 3.02 25.00
CA GLU A 143 4.65 3.12 24.52
C GLU A 143 4.61 3.10 22.99
N GLY A 144 3.80 2.18 22.42
CA GLY A 144 3.66 1.94 20.98
C GLY A 144 4.65 0.97 20.36
N ASP A 145 5.63 0.50 21.09
CA ASP A 145 6.55 -0.52 20.61
C ASP A 145 5.92 -1.90 20.69
N ILE A 146 6.30 -2.75 19.73
CA ILE A 146 5.97 -4.18 19.72
C ILE A 146 7.20 -4.95 20.22
N ALA A 147 7.02 -5.83 21.17
CA ALA A 147 8.08 -6.67 21.67
C ALA A 147 8.64 -7.58 20.56
N PRO A 148 9.96 -7.49 20.25
CA PRO A 148 10.56 -8.19 19.13
C PRO A 148 10.85 -9.67 19.42
N ALA A 149 10.88 -10.03 20.69
CA ALA A 149 11.29 -11.33 21.19
C ALA A 149 10.64 -11.59 22.54
N ASP A 150 10.70 -12.82 23.06
CA ASP A 150 10.27 -13.09 24.42
C ASP A 150 11.36 -12.61 25.38
N MET A 151 10.98 -11.76 26.32
CA MET A 151 11.90 -11.13 27.24
C MET A 151 11.44 -11.16 28.68
N ARG A 152 12.39 -11.28 29.59
CA ARG A 152 12.19 -11.17 31.03
C ARG A 152 12.36 -9.70 31.43
N VAL A 153 11.37 -9.14 32.10
CA VAL A 153 11.40 -7.75 32.55
C VAL A 153 12.47 -7.59 33.63
N ILE A 154 13.33 -6.58 33.51
CA ILE A 154 14.39 -6.20 34.45
C ILE A 154 14.01 -4.92 35.15
N GLU A 155 13.56 -3.90 34.39
CA GLU A 155 13.12 -2.61 34.90
C GLU A 155 11.77 -2.29 34.27
N VAL A 156 10.90 -1.63 35.05
CA VAL A 156 9.54 -1.30 34.62
C VAL A 156 9.12 0.04 35.21
N GLU A 157 8.47 0.89 34.40
CA GLU A 157 7.88 2.15 34.82
C GLU A 157 6.42 2.19 34.34
N ASP A 158 5.44 1.83 35.19
CA ASP A 158 3.99 1.85 34.99
C ASP A 158 3.55 1.21 33.65
N VAL A 159 4.00 -0.03 33.41
CA VAL A 159 3.82 -0.71 32.12
C VAL A 159 2.53 -1.48 32.06
N GLN A 160 1.74 -1.20 31.02
CA GLN A 160 0.58 -1.99 30.60
C GLN A 160 0.81 -2.55 29.19
N VAL A 161 0.59 -3.84 29.03
CA VAL A 161 0.89 -4.58 27.80
C VAL A 161 -0.38 -5.21 27.26
N ASN A 162 -0.61 -5.06 25.96
CA ASN A 162 -1.64 -5.76 25.21
C ASN A 162 -1.08 -7.06 24.64
N GLU A 163 -1.56 -8.18 25.16
CA GLU A 163 -1.13 -9.53 24.75
C GLU A 163 -2.13 -10.21 23.82
N SER A 164 -3.06 -9.47 23.21
CA SER A 164 -4.12 -10.03 22.37
C SER A 164 -3.60 -10.81 21.16
N ALA A 165 -2.40 -10.51 20.68
CA ALA A 165 -1.75 -11.26 19.61
C ALA A 165 -1.42 -12.72 20.01
N LEU A 166 -1.25 -12.98 21.30
CA LEU A 166 -0.96 -14.31 21.87
C LEU A 166 -2.19 -14.98 22.48
N THR A 167 -2.95 -14.20 23.26
CA THR A 167 -4.07 -14.75 24.07
C THR A 167 -5.43 -14.63 23.38
N GLY A 168 -5.54 -13.74 22.40
CA GLY A 168 -6.83 -13.36 21.78
C GLY A 168 -7.66 -12.40 22.62
N GLU A 169 -7.27 -12.08 23.86
CA GLU A 169 -7.96 -11.17 24.76
C GLU A 169 -7.39 -9.77 24.71
N SER A 170 -8.24 -8.75 24.58
CA SER A 170 -7.82 -7.34 24.46
C SER A 170 -7.61 -6.65 25.82
N ALA A 171 -7.74 -7.39 26.95
CA ALA A 171 -7.50 -6.83 28.27
C ALA A 171 -6.02 -6.49 28.48
N LEU A 172 -5.75 -5.28 29.01
CA LEU A 172 -4.39 -4.84 29.30
C LEU A 172 -3.86 -5.56 30.54
N VAL A 173 -2.63 -6.06 30.45
CA VAL A 173 -1.94 -6.76 31.52
C VAL A 173 -0.84 -5.87 32.10
N SER A 174 -0.93 -5.53 33.38
CA SER A 174 0.14 -4.81 34.07
C SER A 174 1.33 -5.75 34.27
N LYS A 175 2.54 -5.27 34.00
CA LYS A 175 3.79 -6.03 34.16
C LYS A 175 4.65 -5.44 35.26
N ASP A 176 5.33 -6.33 35.94
CA ASP A 176 6.30 -6.03 36.98
C ASP A 176 7.68 -6.69 36.68
N THR A 177 8.65 -6.51 37.56
CA THR A 177 9.97 -7.11 37.38
C THR A 177 10.00 -8.63 37.52
N THR A 178 8.86 -9.27 37.86
CA THR A 178 8.71 -10.75 37.85
C THR A 178 8.06 -11.26 36.56
N SER A 179 7.62 -10.39 35.68
CA SER A 179 6.82 -10.70 34.50
C SER A 179 7.66 -10.99 33.25
N ILE A 180 7.03 -11.61 32.28
CA ILE A 180 7.54 -11.79 30.90
C ILE A 180 6.72 -10.92 29.97
N ILE A 181 7.38 -10.29 29.00
CA ILE A 181 6.77 -9.68 27.84
C ILE A 181 7.05 -10.59 26.66
N TYR A 182 6.00 -11.04 25.99
CA TYR A 182 6.08 -11.98 24.88
C TYR A 182 6.26 -11.27 23.54
N ALA A 183 6.91 -11.93 22.60
CA ALA A 183 7.05 -11.46 21.23
C ALA A 183 5.67 -11.15 20.60
N GLY A 184 5.53 -9.99 19.98
CA GLY A 184 4.28 -9.53 19.37
C GLY A 184 3.34 -8.81 20.31
N SER A 185 3.61 -8.74 21.61
CA SER A 185 2.84 -7.92 22.54
C SER A 185 3.15 -6.44 22.37
N VAL A 186 2.17 -5.58 22.59
CA VAL A 186 2.27 -4.12 22.40
C VAL A 186 2.35 -3.44 23.75
N ILE A 187 3.29 -2.51 23.91
CA ILE A 187 3.33 -1.64 25.09
C ILE A 187 2.30 -0.52 24.89
N GLU A 188 1.20 -0.56 25.64
CA GLU A 188 0.14 0.44 25.56
C GLU A 188 0.41 1.65 26.48
N LYS A 189 1.17 1.43 27.56
CA LYS A 189 1.55 2.48 28.51
C LYS A 189 2.87 2.17 29.17
N GLY A 190 3.68 3.21 29.44
CA GLY A 190 4.89 3.14 30.22
C GLY A 190 6.14 2.69 29.44
N GLU A 191 7.22 2.36 30.18
CA GLU A 191 8.49 1.92 29.62
C GLU A 191 9.00 0.65 30.34
N ALA A 192 9.47 -0.36 29.58
CA ALA A 192 10.04 -1.59 30.10
C ALA A 192 11.43 -1.84 29.54
N THR A 193 12.35 -2.29 30.39
CA THR A 193 13.63 -2.87 29.98
C THR A 193 13.60 -4.37 30.26
N GLY A 194 13.91 -5.19 29.26
CA GLY A 194 13.89 -6.64 29.40
C GLY A 194 15.09 -7.35 28.78
N ALA A 195 15.48 -8.49 29.36
CA ALA A 195 16.49 -9.38 28.81
C ALA A 195 15.85 -10.41 27.89
N VAL A 196 16.27 -10.47 26.65
CA VAL A 196 15.79 -11.43 25.65
C VAL A 196 16.26 -12.84 26.01
N TYR A 197 15.33 -13.80 26.11
CA TYR A 197 15.67 -15.21 26.37
C TYR A 197 15.31 -16.15 25.23
N ALA A 198 14.37 -15.77 24.33
CA ALA A 198 13.98 -16.55 23.16
C ALA A 198 13.70 -15.64 21.96
N THR A 199 14.10 -16.07 20.77
CA THR A 199 13.97 -15.35 19.52
C THR A 199 13.33 -16.23 18.45
N ASP A 200 12.77 -15.64 17.39
CA ASP A 200 12.17 -16.31 16.23
C ASP A 200 11.21 -17.45 16.60
N GLY A 201 11.39 -18.58 16.01
CA GLY A 201 10.57 -19.77 16.23
C GLY A 201 10.64 -20.40 17.62
N GLN A 202 11.52 -19.91 18.51
CA GLN A 202 11.60 -20.35 19.91
C GLN A 202 10.70 -19.52 20.84
N THR A 203 10.10 -18.42 20.35
CA THR A 203 9.13 -17.62 21.10
C THR A 203 7.78 -18.32 21.18
N GLU A 204 6.99 -17.99 22.22
CA GLU A 204 5.61 -18.49 22.35
C GLU A 204 4.76 -18.15 21.12
N PHE A 205 4.90 -16.93 20.62
CA PHE A 205 4.24 -16.50 19.38
C PHE A 205 4.73 -17.29 18.15
N GLY A 206 6.01 -17.55 18.03
CA GLY A 206 6.60 -18.36 16.96
C GLY A 206 6.07 -19.80 16.94
N ALA A 207 5.79 -20.37 18.10
CA ALA A 207 5.18 -21.69 18.21
C ALA A 207 3.75 -21.71 17.65
N ILE A 208 2.95 -20.67 17.91
CA ILE A 208 1.58 -20.51 17.40
C ILE A 208 1.57 -20.31 15.87
N VAL A 209 2.46 -19.47 15.35
CA VAL A 209 2.58 -19.21 13.91
C VAL A 209 2.91 -20.47 13.12
N ARG A 210 3.71 -21.39 13.65
CA ARG A 210 3.98 -22.69 13.01
C ARG A 210 2.75 -23.59 12.88
N LEU A 211 1.75 -23.42 13.73
CA LEU A 211 0.52 -24.19 13.71
C LEU A 211 -0.57 -23.56 12.83
N SER A 212 -0.46 -22.26 12.53
CA SER A 212 -1.41 -21.54 11.69
C SER A 212 -0.96 -21.58 10.22
N THR A 213 -1.66 -22.33 9.39
CA THR A 213 -1.56 -22.19 7.93
C THR A 213 -2.15 -20.83 7.53
N GLU A 214 -1.33 -19.95 6.97
CA GLU A 214 -1.79 -18.65 6.44
C GLU A 214 -2.86 -18.87 5.37
N THR A 215 -4.10 -18.59 5.69
CA THR A 215 -5.17 -18.45 4.70
C THR A 215 -4.93 -17.13 3.95
N LYS A 216 -4.53 -17.20 2.68
CA LYS A 216 -4.48 -16.05 1.79
C LYS A 216 -5.89 -15.44 1.72
N LYS A 217 -6.07 -14.19 2.16
CA LYS A 217 -7.28 -13.42 1.88
C LYS A 217 -7.24 -13.05 0.39
N GLU A 218 -8.17 -13.60 -0.39
CA GLU A 218 -8.39 -13.19 -1.78
C GLU A 218 -8.93 -11.76 -1.82
N THR A 219 -8.44 -10.96 -2.77
CA THR A 219 -8.95 -9.61 -2.99
C THR A 219 -10.33 -9.65 -3.66
N GLU A 220 -11.10 -8.56 -3.58
CA GLU A 220 -12.38 -8.43 -4.32
C GLU A 220 -12.17 -8.55 -5.83
N TYR A 221 -11.02 -8.10 -6.33
CA TYR A 221 -10.61 -8.26 -7.71
C TYR A 221 -10.41 -9.75 -8.08
N GLU A 222 -9.64 -10.49 -7.28
CA GLU A 222 -9.40 -11.93 -7.52
C GLU A 222 -10.72 -12.71 -7.50
N LYS A 223 -11.62 -12.39 -6.56
CA LYS A 223 -12.97 -12.99 -6.50
C LYS A 223 -13.81 -12.66 -7.74
N SER A 224 -13.83 -11.39 -8.15
CA SER A 224 -14.58 -10.95 -9.35
C SER A 224 -14.03 -11.61 -10.62
N LEU A 225 -12.71 -11.72 -10.70
CA LEU A 225 -12.02 -12.38 -11.80
C LEU A 225 -12.32 -13.87 -11.85
N HIS A 226 -12.29 -14.55 -10.70
CA HIS A 226 -12.61 -15.96 -10.56
C HIS A 226 -14.07 -16.25 -10.95
N ALA A 227 -15.01 -15.43 -10.48
CA ALA A 227 -16.42 -15.53 -10.82
C ALA A 227 -16.64 -15.34 -12.33
N PHE A 228 -15.96 -14.37 -12.92
CA PHE A 228 -16.04 -14.07 -14.34
C PHE A 228 -15.43 -15.19 -15.20
N SER A 229 -14.24 -15.67 -14.88
CA SER A 229 -13.60 -16.79 -15.59
C SER A 229 -14.44 -18.06 -15.53
N THR A 230 -15.06 -18.34 -14.38
CA THR A 230 -15.97 -19.47 -14.20
C THR A 230 -17.23 -19.32 -15.04
N PHE A 231 -17.79 -18.11 -15.13
CA PHE A 231 -18.95 -17.82 -16.00
C PHE A 231 -18.61 -18.06 -17.47
N LEU A 232 -17.48 -17.51 -17.95
CA LEU A 232 -17.01 -17.74 -19.32
C LEU A 232 -16.81 -19.22 -19.61
N LEU A 233 -16.14 -19.94 -18.75
CA LEU A 233 -15.91 -21.38 -18.92
C LEU A 233 -17.23 -22.15 -19.07
N LYS A 234 -18.25 -21.83 -18.28
CA LYS A 234 -19.58 -22.44 -18.41
C LYS A 234 -20.23 -22.14 -19.75
N VAL A 235 -20.18 -20.88 -20.20
CA VAL A 235 -20.74 -20.48 -21.50
C VAL A 235 -20.04 -21.19 -22.65
N VAL A 236 -18.71 -21.27 -22.60
CA VAL A 236 -17.89 -21.95 -23.60
C VAL A 236 -18.15 -23.44 -23.61
N LEU A 237 -18.17 -24.11 -22.47
CA LEU A 237 -18.46 -25.53 -22.37
C LEU A 237 -19.86 -25.85 -22.92
N LEU A 238 -20.86 -25.02 -22.63
CA LEU A 238 -22.21 -25.16 -23.20
C LEU A 238 -22.18 -25.02 -24.71
N ALA A 239 -21.53 -23.98 -25.26
CA ALA A 239 -21.42 -23.76 -26.70
C ALA A 239 -20.67 -24.90 -27.41
N LEU A 240 -19.54 -25.36 -26.84
CA LEU A 240 -18.76 -26.48 -27.34
C LEU A 240 -19.57 -27.78 -27.32
N THR A 241 -20.38 -28.01 -26.30
CA THR A 241 -21.30 -29.15 -26.21
C THR A 241 -22.32 -29.11 -27.33
N ILE A 242 -22.93 -27.93 -27.57
CA ILE A 242 -23.88 -27.73 -28.68
C ILE A 242 -23.20 -27.99 -30.03
N ILE A 243 -22.00 -27.45 -30.25
CA ILE A 243 -21.22 -27.64 -31.48
C ILE A 243 -20.88 -29.10 -31.67
N PHE A 244 -20.46 -29.79 -30.62
CA PHE A 244 -20.15 -31.22 -30.66
C PHE A 244 -21.36 -32.04 -31.12
N PHE A 245 -22.50 -31.89 -30.46
CA PHE A 245 -23.70 -32.61 -30.82
C PHE A 245 -24.25 -32.20 -32.22
N ALA A 246 -24.26 -30.91 -32.53
CA ALA A 246 -24.68 -30.44 -33.84
C ALA A 246 -23.82 -31.07 -34.96
N LYS A 247 -22.49 -31.08 -34.79
CA LYS A 247 -21.60 -31.68 -35.78
C LYS A 247 -21.70 -33.19 -35.80
N PHE A 248 -21.84 -33.84 -34.67
CA PHE A 248 -22.04 -35.29 -34.58
C PHE A 248 -23.32 -35.75 -35.34
N PHE A 249 -24.41 -35.00 -35.15
CA PHE A 249 -25.69 -35.36 -35.82
C PHE A 249 -25.78 -34.88 -37.29
N LEU A 250 -25.14 -33.75 -37.63
CA LEU A 250 -25.14 -33.21 -38.98
C LEU A 250 -24.09 -33.86 -39.90
N ASN A 251 -23.02 -34.39 -39.30
CA ASN A 251 -21.88 -34.92 -40.04
C ASN A 251 -22.11 -36.39 -40.43
N ARG A 252 -22.71 -36.63 -41.59
CA ARG A 252 -22.86 -37.97 -42.18
C ARG A 252 -21.54 -38.42 -42.83
N GLY A 253 -20.47 -38.59 -42.07
CA GLY A 253 -19.30 -39.36 -42.48
C GLY A 253 -18.03 -38.65 -42.93
N GLY A 254 -17.66 -37.44 -42.38
CA GLY A 254 -16.50 -36.71 -42.91
C GLY A 254 -15.31 -36.45 -41.97
N LEU A 255 -15.48 -36.34 -40.68
CA LEU A 255 -14.38 -36.04 -39.73
C LEU A 255 -14.17 -37.19 -38.74
N SER A 256 -12.92 -37.47 -38.43
CA SER A 256 -12.60 -38.43 -37.34
C SER A 256 -12.99 -37.83 -35.99
N LEU A 257 -13.46 -38.66 -35.06
CA LEU A 257 -13.81 -38.25 -33.71
C LEU A 257 -12.63 -37.55 -33.02
N THR A 258 -11.41 -37.97 -33.33
CA THR A 258 -10.17 -37.39 -32.79
C THR A 258 -9.93 -35.96 -33.27
N ALA A 259 -10.11 -35.69 -34.57
CA ALA A 259 -10.00 -34.34 -35.13
C ALA A 259 -11.05 -33.39 -34.49
N LEU A 260 -12.26 -33.90 -34.23
CA LEU A 260 -13.32 -33.20 -33.55
C LEU A 260 -12.91 -32.85 -32.10
N LEU A 261 -12.38 -33.82 -31.36
CA LEU A 261 -11.94 -33.60 -29.98
C LEU A 261 -10.78 -32.59 -29.87
N LEU A 262 -9.76 -32.73 -30.73
CA LEU A 262 -8.63 -31.80 -30.76
C LEU A 262 -9.08 -30.36 -31.10
N PHE A 263 -10.00 -30.20 -32.03
CA PHE A 263 -10.56 -28.91 -32.38
C PHE A 263 -11.33 -28.28 -31.20
N ILE A 264 -12.17 -29.07 -30.51
CA ILE A 264 -12.94 -28.61 -29.35
C ILE A 264 -11.99 -28.18 -28.21
N ILE A 265 -10.94 -28.96 -27.96
CA ILE A 265 -9.92 -28.61 -26.94
C ILE A 265 -9.21 -27.30 -27.33
N SER A 266 -8.84 -27.13 -28.60
CA SER A 266 -8.19 -25.90 -29.07
C SER A 266 -9.08 -24.68 -28.95
N MET A 267 -10.39 -24.82 -29.27
CA MET A 267 -11.36 -23.75 -29.05
C MET A 267 -11.56 -23.43 -27.56
N ALA A 268 -11.57 -24.43 -26.69
CA ALA A 268 -11.65 -24.21 -25.24
C ALA A 268 -10.46 -23.40 -24.72
N ILE A 269 -9.26 -23.71 -25.20
CA ILE A 269 -8.04 -23.00 -24.85
C ILE A 269 -8.08 -21.55 -25.34
N MET A 270 -8.58 -21.28 -26.55
CA MET A 270 -8.64 -19.93 -27.13
C MET A 270 -9.47 -18.95 -26.29
N VAL A 271 -10.50 -19.43 -25.61
CA VAL A 271 -11.43 -18.54 -24.88
C VAL A 271 -10.95 -18.25 -23.45
N VAL A 272 -10.15 -19.13 -22.87
CA VAL A 272 -9.68 -18.95 -21.49
C VAL A 272 -8.58 -17.90 -21.45
N PRO A 273 -8.73 -16.79 -20.68
CA PRO A 273 -7.71 -15.75 -20.57
C PRO A 273 -6.55 -16.21 -19.65
N GLU A 274 -5.67 -17.04 -20.17
CA GLU A 274 -4.60 -17.70 -19.41
C GLU A 274 -3.58 -16.74 -18.82
N VAL A 275 -3.28 -15.70 -19.58
CA VAL A 275 -2.23 -14.73 -19.22
C VAL A 275 -2.74 -13.64 -18.26
N LEU A 276 -4.04 -13.59 -17.98
CA LEU A 276 -4.63 -12.57 -17.13
C LEU A 276 -4.05 -12.54 -15.69
N PRO A 277 -3.95 -13.67 -14.96
CA PRO A 277 -3.30 -13.67 -13.65
C PRO A 277 -1.84 -13.20 -13.72
N VAL A 278 -1.15 -13.57 -14.78
CA VAL A 278 0.24 -13.19 -15.03
C VAL A 278 0.37 -11.69 -15.26
N ILE A 279 -0.46 -11.13 -16.14
CA ILE A 279 -0.45 -9.68 -16.43
C ILE A 279 -0.81 -8.88 -15.20
N ALA A 280 -1.82 -9.29 -14.44
CA ALA A 280 -2.18 -8.65 -13.17
C ALA A 280 -0.99 -8.65 -12.21
N THR A 281 -0.36 -9.81 -12.01
CA THR A 281 0.79 -9.95 -11.10
C THR A 281 2.00 -9.13 -11.57
N VAL A 282 2.33 -9.14 -12.86
CA VAL A 282 3.43 -8.33 -13.43
C VAL A 282 3.12 -6.84 -13.32
N SER A 283 1.89 -6.43 -13.61
CA SER A 283 1.47 -5.02 -13.52
C SER A 283 1.54 -4.52 -12.08
N LEU A 284 0.98 -5.27 -11.13
CA LEU A 284 1.01 -4.93 -9.71
C LEU A 284 2.44 -4.93 -9.15
N SER A 285 3.26 -5.94 -9.48
CA SER A 285 4.66 -6.02 -9.02
C SER A 285 5.51 -4.89 -9.58
N SER A 286 5.37 -4.59 -10.88
CA SER A 286 6.07 -3.48 -11.52
C SER A 286 5.59 -2.13 -10.97
N GLY A 287 4.30 -2.02 -10.68
CA GLY A 287 3.70 -0.87 -10.03
C GLY A 287 4.23 -0.67 -8.62
N ALA A 288 4.24 -1.71 -7.81
CA ALA A 288 4.77 -1.69 -6.45
C ALA A 288 6.25 -1.25 -6.42
N LEU A 289 7.06 -1.74 -7.38
CA LEU A 289 8.44 -1.32 -7.50
C LEU A 289 8.59 0.16 -7.90
N ARG A 290 7.72 0.67 -8.78
CA ARG A 290 7.70 2.11 -9.15
C ARG A 290 7.26 2.97 -7.96
N LEU A 291 6.27 2.52 -7.18
CA LEU A 291 5.82 3.17 -5.96
C LEU A 291 6.94 3.23 -4.93
N ALA A 292 7.67 2.14 -4.70
CA ALA A 292 8.80 2.09 -3.78
C ALA A 292 9.91 3.10 -4.15
N LYS A 293 10.21 3.25 -5.46
CA LYS A 293 11.13 4.29 -5.96
C LYS A 293 10.62 5.71 -5.72
N LYS A 294 9.33 5.88 -5.47
CA LYS A 294 8.66 7.13 -5.11
C LYS A 294 8.33 7.22 -3.63
N HIS A 295 9.05 6.45 -2.80
CA HIS A 295 8.91 6.44 -1.35
C HIS A 295 7.58 5.89 -0.82
N VAL A 296 6.84 5.10 -1.61
CA VAL A 296 5.62 4.39 -1.20
C VAL A 296 5.88 2.89 -1.23
N VAL A 297 5.99 2.27 -0.07
CA VAL A 297 6.20 0.83 0.04
C VAL A 297 4.89 0.13 0.34
N VAL A 298 4.46 -0.76 -0.54
CA VAL A 298 3.26 -1.57 -0.34
C VAL A 298 3.65 -2.89 0.33
N LYS A 299 2.89 -3.32 1.34
CA LYS A 299 3.13 -4.59 2.02
C LYS A 299 2.52 -5.78 1.27
N ARG A 300 1.47 -5.54 0.50
CA ARG A 300 0.79 -6.54 -0.33
C ARG A 300 0.60 -5.97 -1.73
N LEU A 301 0.72 -6.79 -2.77
CA LEU A 301 0.55 -6.33 -4.15
C LEU A 301 -0.86 -5.78 -4.40
N SER A 302 -1.87 -6.37 -3.78
CA SER A 302 -3.26 -5.88 -3.85
C SER A 302 -3.42 -4.45 -3.35
N SER A 303 -2.59 -4.02 -2.39
CA SER A 303 -2.66 -2.64 -1.87
C SER A 303 -2.31 -1.58 -2.93
N VAL A 304 -1.70 -1.95 -4.04
CA VAL A 304 -1.51 -1.05 -5.20
C VAL A 304 -2.84 -0.72 -5.87
N GLU A 305 -3.70 -1.72 -5.99
CA GLU A 305 -5.05 -1.57 -6.55
C GLU A 305 -5.93 -0.78 -5.57
N ASP A 306 -5.94 -1.21 -4.31
CA ASP A 306 -6.72 -0.57 -3.25
C ASP A 306 -6.38 0.92 -3.16
N LEU A 307 -5.08 1.27 -3.24
CA LEU A 307 -4.61 2.65 -3.27
C LEU A 307 -5.20 3.44 -4.45
N GLY A 308 -5.27 2.84 -5.63
CA GLY A 308 -5.88 3.46 -6.82
C GLY A 308 -7.39 3.72 -6.66
N ASN A 309 -8.06 2.91 -5.87
CA ASN A 309 -9.50 2.99 -5.65
C ASN A 309 -9.93 4.03 -4.61
N ILE A 310 -8.98 4.64 -3.87
CA ILE A 310 -9.29 5.67 -2.88
C ILE A 310 -10.07 6.80 -3.53
N SER A 311 -11.26 7.09 -2.97
CA SER A 311 -12.12 8.23 -3.30
C SER A 311 -12.13 9.28 -2.20
N MET A 312 -11.79 8.88 -0.97
CA MET A 312 -11.68 9.76 0.19
C MET A 312 -10.41 9.43 0.98
N LEU A 313 -9.61 10.45 1.28
CA LEU A 313 -8.41 10.33 2.09
C LEU A 313 -8.58 11.06 3.40
N CYS A 314 -8.62 10.33 4.49
CA CYS A 314 -8.61 10.84 5.84
C CYS A 314 -7.17 10.86 6.38
N THR A 315 -6.75 11.97 6.96
CA THR A 315 -5.37 12.14 7.44
C THR A 315 -5.36 12.87 8.76
N ASP A 316 -4.38 12.56 9.62
CA ASP A 316 -4.07 13.43 10.74
C ASP A 316 -3.38 14.71 10.24
N LYS A 317 -3.49 15.78 10.98
CA LYS A 317 -2.84 17.07 10.69
C LYS A 317 -1.33 16.99 10.90
N THR A 318 -0.94 16.51 12.10
CA THR A 318 0.44 16.63 12.60
C THR A 318 1.39 15.68 11.86
N GLY A 319 2.51 16.22 11.39
CA GLY A 319 3.53 15.46 10.68
C GLY A 319 3.17 15.04 9.25
N THR A 320 1.95 15.34 8.79
CA THR A 320 1.48 15.04 7.43
C THR A 320 1.28 16.32 6.62
N ILE A 321 0.40 17.18 7.09
CA ILE A 321 0.13 18.51 6.51
C ILE A 321 1.16 19.51 7.04
N THR A 322 1.60 19.32 8.28
CA THR A 322 2.64 20.09 8.94
C THR A 322 3.95 19.32 8.98
N GLU A 323 5.05 20.02 9.31
CA GLU A 323 6.40 19.43 9.37
C GLU A 323 6.65 18.56 10.61
N ASN A 324 5.78 18.65 11.63
CA ASN A 324 5.96 18.08 12.97
C ASN A 324 7.29 18.57 13.61
N LYS A 325 7.59 19.83 13.40
CA LYS A 325 8.77 20.49 13.92
C LYS A 325 8.35 21.84 14.45
N MET A 326 8.16 21.90 15.77
CA MET A 326 7.82 23.16 16.40
C MET A 326 8.93 24.20 16.16
N THR A 327 8.53 25.41 15.85
CA THR A 327 9.44 26.55 15.64
C THR A 327 8.94 27.74 16.45
N VAL A 328 9.85 28.44 17.10
CA VAL A 328 9.53 29.69 17.81
C VAL A 328 9.25 30.79 16.80
N GLN A 329 8.06 31.43 16.90
CA GLN A 329 7.63 32.51 16.05
C GLN A 329 7.88 33.87 16.71
N SER A 330 7.55 33.99 17.98
CA SER A 330 7.74 35.20 18.76
C SER A 330 7.99 34.90 20.25
N LEU A 331 8.67 35.78 20.93
CA LEU A 331 8.87 35.77 22.37
C LEU A 331 8.41 37.10 22.96
N VAL A 332 7.47 37.04 23.88
CA VAL A 332 6.94 38.17 24.62
C VAL A 332 7.27 37.96 26.10
N ALA A 333 8.24 38.72 26.62
CA ALA A 333 8.69 38.58 27.97
C ALA A 333 9.09 39.94 28.55
N SER A 334 8.92 40.14 29.87
CA SER A 334 9.38 41.33 30.61
C SER A 334 10.90 41.43 30.62
N ASP A 335 11.60 40.30 30.63
CA ASP A 335 13.03 40.14 30.42
C ASP A 335 13.28 38.96 29.48
N THR A 336 13.61 39.27 28.22
CA THR A 336 13.85 38.26 27.20
C THR A 336 15.12 37.44 27.43
N THR A 337 16.16 38.06 28.00
CA THR A 337 17.42 37.41 28.29
C THR A 337 17.24 36.40 29.43
N LEU A 338 16.57 36.80 30.48
CA LEU A 338 16.28 35.92 31.63
C LEU A 338 15.37 34.74 31.20
N PHE A 339 14.36 35.00 30.36
CA PHE A 339 13.51 33.97 29.84
C PHE A 339 14.31 32.92 29.03
N GLN A 340 15.18 33.35 28.13
CA GLN A 340 16.03 32.48 27.34
C GLN A 340 17.04 31.71 28.20
N LEU A 341 17.58 32.34 29.23
CA LEU A 341 18.51 31.73 30.16
C LEU A 341 17.84 30.61 30.97
N PHE A 342 16.65 30.88 31.54
CA PHE A 342 15.88 29.86 32.26
C PHE A 342 15.47 28.73 31.33
N ALA A 343 15.01 29.03 30.12
CA ALA A 343 14.71 28.02 29.14
C ALA A 343 15.93 27.15 28.82
N ALA A 344 17.10 27.74 28.59
CA ALA A 344 18.34 27.01 28.40
C ALA A 344 18.73 26.19 29.62
N ALA A 345 18.65 26.77 30.82
CA ALA A 345 19.02 26.09 32.08
C ALA A 345 18.14 24.87 32.37
N THR A 346 16.85 24.92 32.01
CA THR A 346 15.93 23.79 32.22
C THR A 346 16.01 22.70 31.16
N ILE A 347 16.70 22.95 30.01
CA ILE A 347 16.81 22.02 28.88
C ILE A 347 18.25 21.52 28.67
N VAL A 348 19.25 22.41 28.66
CA VAL A 348 20.63 22.11 28.22
C VAL A 348 21.47 21.32 29.24
N ILE A 349 21.27 21.52 30.54
CA ILE A 349 22.09 20.90 31.62
C ILE A 349 21.93 19.36 31.64
N LEU A 350 21.09 18.82 30.89
CA LEU A 350 20.63 17.46 30.91
C LEU A 350 21.46 16.48 30.10
N LYS A 351 22.42 16.94 29.31
CA LYS A 351 23.23 16.10 28.42
C LYS A 351 24.17 15.11 29.15
N ASN A 352 24.45 15.29 30.45
CA ASN A 352 25.40 14.47 31.23
C ASN A 352 24.79 13.55 32.28
N ARG A 353 23.50 13.54 32.51
CA ARG A 353 22.81 12.57 33.35
C ARG A 353 21.74 11.88 32.54
N LYS A 354 21.61 10.53 32.62
CA LYS A 354 20.62 9.69 31.92
C LYS A 354 19.30 10.43 31.76
N ARG A 355 18.88 10.73 30.50
CA ARG A 355 17.71 11.54 30.32
C ARG A 355 16.82 11.22 29.17
N ARG A 356 15.56 11.41 29.51
CA ARG A 356 14.33 11.69 28.75
C ARG A 356 14.58 12.27 27.36
N VAL A 357 13.88 11.76 26.37
CA VAL A 357 13.81 12.34 25.04
C VAL A 357 13.30 13.77 25.15
N ALA A 358 14.07 14.75 24.63
CA ALA A 358 13.61 16.13 24.51
C ALA A 358 12.28 16.15 23.74
N ASP A 359 11.30 16.88 24.25
CA ASP A 359 10.05 17.06 23.51
C ASP A 359 10.23 18.08 22.37
N ALA A 360 9.22 18.19 21.50
CA ALA A 360 9.29 19.07 20.34
C ALA A 360 9.41 20.57 20.73
N TYR A 361 8.94 20.94 21.91
CA TYR A 361 9.04 22.30 22.45
C TYR A 361 10.47 22.59 22.92
N ASP A 362 11.10 21.65 23.64
CA ASP A 362 12.49 21.75 24.07
C ASP A 362 13.43 21.92 22.87
N ASP A 363 13.23 21.17 21.80
CA ASP A 363 14.03 21.28 20.58
C ASP A 363 13.84 22.64 19.89
N ALA A 364 12.62 23.18 19.86
CA ALA A 364 12.33 24.49 19.31
C ALA A 364 13.02 25.63 20.13
N PHE A 365 13.00 25.52 21.44
CA PHE A 365 13.69 26.46 22.31
C PHE A 365 15.20 26.43 22.11
N ILE A 366 15.81 25.25 22.12
CA ILE A 366 17.27 25.10 21.91
C ILE A 366 17.70 25.72 20.60
N ALA A 367 16.89 25.52 19.54
CA ALA A 367 17.18 26.09 18.24
C ALA A 367 17.07 27.64 18.19
N TYR A 368 16.21 28.21 19.01
CA TYR A 368 15.96 29.66 19.08
C TYR A 368 16.93 30.43 19.98
N ILE A 369 17.41 29.81 21.11
CA ILE A 369 18.25 30.47 22.08
C ILE A 369 19.65 30.69 21.50
N PRO A 370 20.21 31.92 21.63
CA PRO A 370 21.59 32.22 21.23
C PRO A 370 22.61 31.31 21.92
N LYS A 371 23.66 30.92 21.17
CA LYS A 371 24.71 30.01 21.70
C LYS A 371 25.40 30.53 22.93
N GLU A 372 25.57 31.85 23.05
CA GLU A 372 26.17 32.51 24.21
C GLU A 372 25.36 32.23 25.48
N LEU A 373 24.04 32.33 25.43
CA LEU A 373 23.16 32.02 26.56
C LEU A 373 23.09 30.52 26.85
N GLN A 374 23.19 29.69 25.85
CA GLN A 374 23.31 28.24 26.05
C GLN A 374 24.63 27.88 26.82
N GLU A 375 25.75 28.57 26.51
CA GLU A 375 27.00 28.38 27.21
C GLU A 375 26.93 28.92 28.66
N GLN A 376 26.29 30.07 28.87
CA GLN A 376 26.08 30.60 30.24
C GLN A 376 25.20 29.66 31.08
N ALA A 377 24.17 29.09 30.50
CA ALA A 377 23.29 28.14 31.18
C ALA A 377 24.01 26.84 31.65
N LYS A 378 25.20 26.53 31.15
CA LYS A 378 26.00 25.39 31.62
C LYS A 378 26.51 25.56 33.06
N ALA A 379 26.56 26.78 33.56
CA ALA A 379 26.88 27.07 34.95
C ALA A 379 25.70 26.81 35.89
N TRP A 380 24.51 26.53 35.37
CA TRP A 380 23.31 26.30 36.17
C TRP A 380 23.07 24.78 36.34
N VAL A 381 22.61 24.40 37.53
CA VAL A 381 22.39 22.98 37.88
C VAL A 381 20.93 22.77 38.29
N ILE A 382 20.31 21.78 37.73
CA ILE A 382 18.95 21.36 38.16
C ILE A 382 19.09 20.60 39.48
N MET A 383 18.45 21.09 40.50
CA MET A 383 18.41 20.49 41.82
C MET A 383 17.25 19.53 41.99
N LYS A 384 16.06 19.93 41.53
CA LYS A 384 14.83 19.12 41.60
C LYS A 384 13.93 19.41 40.42
N GLU A 385 13.20 18.40 39.93
CA GLU A 385 12.26 18.53 38.84
C GLU A 385 10.99 17.73 39.13
N VAL A 386 9.84 18.33 38.79
CA VAL A 386 8.57 17.66 38.65
C VAL A 386 8.19 17.74 37.17
N PRO A 387 8.08 16.61 36.47
CA PRO A 387 7.70 16.56 35.03
C PRO A 387 6.38 17.28 34.75
N PHE A 388 6.07 17.51 33.47
CA PHE A 388 4.83 18.10 33.03
C PHE A 388 3.62 17.22 33.43
N ASP A 389 2.67 17.80 34.12
CA ASP A 389 1.40 17.16 34.47
C ASP A 389 0.29 17.68 33.55
N PRO A 390 -0.38 16.81 32.78
CA PRO A 390 -1.50 17.22 31.90
C PRO A 390 -2.70 17.83 32.65
N THR A 391 -2.87 17.49 33.94
CA THR A 391 -4.02 17.96 34.74
C THR A 391 -3.87 19.45 35.09
N ASP A 392 -2.69 19.86 35.58
CA ASP A 392 -2.42 21.25 35.92
C ASP A 392 -1.66 22.02 34.84
N LYS A 393 -1.24 21.30 33.75
CA LYS A 393 -0.58 21.82 32.56
C LYS A 393 0.72 22.57 32.85
N ARG A 394 1.50 22.07 33.83
CA ARG A 394 2.73 22.74 34.30
C ARG A 394 3.86 21.74 34.58
N ARG A 395 5.07 22.18 34.31
CA ARG A 395 6.34 21.54 34.66
C ARG A 395 7.06 22.46 35.65
N ARG A 396 7.71 21.92 36.68
CA ARG A 396 8.39 22.68 37.76
C ARG A 396 9.82 22.24 37.83
N VAL A 397 10.71 23.20 37.86
CA VAL A 397 12.17 22.95 37.93
C VAL A 397 12.84 23.89 38.94
N VAL A 398 13.59 23.35 39.88
CA VAL A 398 14.47 24.14 40.73
C VAL A 398 15.85 24.15 40.10
N VAL A 399 16.32 25.35 39.76
CA VAL A 399 17.65 25.57 39.19
C VAL A 399 18.54 26.36 40.16
N HIS A 400 19.81 25.98 40.24
CA HIS A 400 20.85 26.65 41.02
C HIS A 400 21.84 27.33 40.09
N ASP A 401 21.92 28.63 40.13
CA ASP A 401 22.97 29.40 39.49
C ASP A 401 24.27 29.32 40.35
N THR A 402 25.23 28.54 39.89
CA THR A 402 26.46 28.31 40.61
C THR A 402 27.40 29.54 40.66
N ALA A 403 27.18 30.53 39.73
CA ALA A 403 27.97 31.74 39.65
C ALA A 403 27.55 32.77 40.73
N THR A 404 26.24 32.91 40.94
CA THR A 404 25.68 33.87 41.90
C THR A 404 25.22 33.21 43.21
N ASN A 405 25.23 31.89 43.29
CA ASN A 405 24.74 31.08 44.38
C ASN A 405 23.27 31.30 44.75
N HIS A 406 22.41 31.62 43.69
CA HIS A 406 20.98 31.79 43.87
C HIS A 406 20.22 30.55 43.37
N TYR A 407 19.10 30.25 44.02
CA TYR A 407 18.18 29.20 43.63
C TYR A 407 16.87 29.82 43.11
N TYR A 408 16.36 29.26 42.01
CA TYR A 408 15.13 29.71 41.43
C TYR A 408 14.19 28.51 41.22
N LEU A 409 12.91 28.69 41.56
CA LEU A 409 11.83 27.86 41.11
C LEU A 409 11.35 28.41 39.77
N VAL A 410 11.45 27.64 38.70
CA VAL A 410 10.98 27.96 37.37
C VAL A 410 9.81 27.05 37.04
N VAL A 411 8.67 27.62 36.70
CA VAL A 411 7.44 26.91 36.31
C VAL A 411 7.17 27.22 34.88
N ILE A 412 7.06 26.15 34.04
CA ILE A 412 6.88 26.21 32.59
C ILE A 412 5.57 25.52 32.26
N GLY A 413 4.71 26.12 31.43
CA GLY A 413 3.43 25.48 31.07
C GLY A 413 2.49 26.36 30.29
N ALA A 414 1.21 26.02 30.31
CA ALA A 414 0.19 26.80 29.63
C ALA A 414 0.13 28.22 30.24
N PRO A 415 0.27 29.29 29.42
CA PRO A 415 0.30 30.65 29.95
C PRO A 415 -0.95 31.00 30.80
N GLU A 416 -2.11 30.51 30.41
CA GLU A 416 -3.38 30.73 31.12
C GLU A 416 -3.32 30.11 32.54
N ALA A 417 -2.75 28.91 32.64
CA ALA A 417 -2.58 28.24 33.94
C ALA A 417 -1.56 28.96 34.83
N LEU A 418 -0.49 29.48 34.22
CA LEU A 418 0.52 30.27 34.97
C LEU A 418 -0.01 31.64 35.39
N LEU A 419 -0.72 32.35 34.50
CA LEU A 419 -1.34 33.64 34.82
C LEU A 419 -2.44 33.50 35.86
N ALA A 420 -3.00 32.31 36.10
CA ALA A 420 -3.95 32.11 37.21
C ALA A 420 -3.29 32.20 38.58
N ILE A 421 -2.03 31.77 38.71
CA ILE A 421 -1.29 31.66 39.98
C ILE A 421 -0.16 32.69 40.15
N ALA A 422 0.33 33.27 39.03
CA ALA A 422 1.44 34.22 39.06
C ALA A 422 0.97 35.68 39.09
N GLU A 423 1.80 36.54 39.65
CA GLU A 423 1.64 38.00 39.63
C GLU A 423 2.05 38.56 38.25
N SER A 424 1.25 39.43 37.68
CA SER A 424 1.53 40.15 36.44
C SER A 424 0.66 41.39 36.30
N ASP A 425 1.30 42.54 36.03
CA ASP A 425 0.61 43.81 35.80
C ASP A 425 -0.26 43.83 34.52
N ASN A 426 0.06 42.97 33.55
CA ASN A 426 -0.54 42.92 32.20
C ASN A 426 -1.39 41.67 31.92
N LYS A 427 -1.89 41.01 32.96
CA LYS A 427 -2.61 39.72 32.83
C LYS A 427 -3.71 39.71 31.78
N ALA A 428 -4.59 40.73 31.76
CA ALA A 428 -5.70 40.78 30.80
C ALA A 428 -5.22 40.95 29.34
N SER A 429 -4.16 41.74 29.15
CA SER A 429 -3.56 41.96 27.83
C SER A 429 -2.89 40.70 27.29
N TYR A 430 -2.17 39.96 28.13
CA TYR A 430 -1.57 38.68 27.75
C TYR A 430 -2.62 37.65 27.35
N LEU A 431 -3.66 37.50 28.18
CA LEU A 431 -4.75 36.54 27.89
C LEU A 431 -5.46 36.87 26.56
N GLN A 432 -5.72 38.14 26.28
CA GLN A 432 -6.34 38.56 25.05
C GLN A 432 -5.45 38.30 23.82
N THR A 433 -4.14 38.60 23.94
CA THR A 433 -3.17 38.38 22.87
C THR A 433 -3.00 36.88 22.58
N ILE A 434 -2.86 36.08 23.64
CA ILE A 434 -2.75 34.61 23.55
C ILE A 434 -4.00 34.01 22.87
N SER A 435 -5.18 34.47 23.25
CA SER A 435 -6.43 34.03 22.61
C SER A 435 -6.49 34.40 21.14
N ASN A 436 -6.11 35.60 20.77
CA ASN A 436 -6.07 36.05 19.39
C ASN A 436 -5.02 35.28 18.55
N GLU A 437 -3.82 35.10 19.08
CA GLU A 437 -2.75 34.34 18.43
C GLU A 437 -3.12 32.84 18.34
N GLY A 438 -3.74 32.29 19.37
CA GLY A 438 -4.25 30.91 19.37
C GLY A 438 -5.25 30.67 18.24
N SER A 439 -6.09 31.64 17.92
CA SER A 439 -7.01 31.56 16.76
C SER A 439 -6.30 31.51 15.40
N THR A 440 -5.03 31.90 15.32
CA THR A 440 -4.18 31.81 14.12
C THR A 440 -3.27 30.59 14.10
N GLY A 441 -3.52 29.62 14.98
CA GLY A 441 -2.79 28.34 14.96
C GLY A 441 -1.48 28.33 15.75
N LEU A 442 -1.25 29.32 16.57
CA LEU A 442 -0.06 29.39 17.43
C LEU A 442 -0.28 28.63 18.75
N HIS A 443 0.73 27.91 19.18
CA HIS A 443 0.80 27.29 20.49
C HIS A 443 1.61 28.20 21.43
N HIS A 444 1.22 28.26 22.69
CA HIS A 444 1.88 29.14 23.64
C HIS A 444 2.45 28.36 24.82
N VAL A 445 3.69 28.68 25.21
CA VAL A 445 4.33 28.16 26.40
C VAL A 445 4.79 29.34 27.25
N GLY A 446 4.24 29.44 28.45
CA GLY A 446 4.58 30.47 29.40
C GLY A 446 5.65 30.03 30.37
N MET A 447 6.23 31.02 31.03
CA MET A 447 7.20 30.83 32.09
C MET A 447 6.95 31.82 33.25
N ALA A 448 6.98 31.27 34.46
CA ALA A 448 6.95 32.04 35.68
C ALA A 448 8.08 31.59 36.59
N TYR A 449 8.58 32.46 37.45
CA TYR A 449 9.70 32.13 38.33
C TYR A 449 9.60 32.87 39.68
N LYS A 450 10.38 32.39 40.65
CA LYS A 450 10.72 33.11 41.87
C LYS A 450 12.09 32.67 42.44
N SER A 451 12.72 33.56 43.17
CA SER A 451 13.91 33.20 43.98
C SER A 451 13.47 32.47 45.24
N ILE A 452 14.19 31.41 45.60
CA ILE A 452 13.86 30.55 46.73
C ILE A 452 15.09 30.33 47.64
N ALA A 453 14.85 30.02 48.89
CA ALA A 453 15.86 29.49 49.82
C ALA A 453 15.75 27.95 49.74
N TYR A 454 16.62 27.32 48.96
CA TYR A 454 16.56 25.87 48.71
C TYR A 454 17.20 25.07 49.85
N THR A 455 16.52 24.00 50.25
CA THR A 455 17.06 22.94 51.14
C THR A 455 16.67 21.59 50.54
N ASP A 456 17.32 20.50 50.91
CA ASP A 456 16.97 19.15 50.40
C ASP A 456 15.52 18.72 50.72
N ALA A 457 14.95 19.30 51.76
CA ALA A 457 13.56 19.09 52.18
C ALA A 457 12.54 20.02 51.45
N TYR A 458 12.96 20.83 50.47
CA TYR A 458 12.09 21.78 49.78
C TYR A 458 10.98 21.07 49.00
N ASP A 459 9.72 21.44 49.30
CA ASP A 459 8.54 20.88 48.61
C ASP A 459 8.15 21.75 47.41
N ILE A 460 8.55 21.30 46.23
CA ILE A 460 8.32 21.99 44.96
C ILE A 460 6.83 22.06 44.56
N LEU A 461 5.96 21.18 45.10
CA LEU A 461 4.55 21.14 44.78
C LEU A 461 3.71 22.11 45.59
N GLN A 462 4.15 22.44 46.81
CA GLN A 462 3.39 23.30 47.71
C GLN A 462 3.79 24.78 47.65
N ASP A 463 4.93 25.09 47.03
CA ASP A 463 5.48 26.46 47.04
C ASP A 463 5.32 27.17 45.68
N GLU A 464 4.09 27.30 45.19
CA GLU A 464 3.75 28.05 43.96
C GLU A 464 3.18 29.47 44.23
N ASN A 465 3.25 29.93 45.46
CA ASN A 465 2.79 31.28 45.80
C ASN A 465 3.81 32.34 45.41
N ASN A 466 3.32 33.55 45.02
CA ASN A 466 4.15 34.71 44.67
C ASN A 466 5.15 34.45 43.52
N LEU A 467 4.70 33.68 42.51
CA LEU A 467 5.43 33.55 41.25
C LEU A 467 5.30 34.83 40.44
N SER A 468 6.39 35.30 39.83
CA SER A 468 6.36 36.40 38.87
C SER A 468 6.24 35.83 37.44
N PHE A 469 5.21 36.23 36.68
CA PHE A 469 5.07 35.83 35.31
C PHE A 469 6.11 36.52 34.44
N LEU A 470 7.01 35.77 33.82
CA LEU A 470 8.13 36.30 33.05
C LEU A 470 7.70 36.64 31.61
N GLY A 471 6.83 35.80 31.03
CA GLY A 471 6.36 35.95 29.69
C GLY A 471 5.94 34.62 29.05
N TYR A 472 5.74 34.65 27.75
CA TYR A 472 5.41 33.45 26.95
C TYR A 472 6.10 33.49 25.60
N VAL A 473 6.23 32.34 25.00
CA VAL A 473 6.70 32.13 23.62
C VAL A 473 5.58 31.56 22.78
N SER A 474 5.44 32.08 21.57
CA SER A 474 4.51 31.57 20.56
C SER A 474 5.26 30.66 19.60
N LEU A 475 4.74 29.45 19.45
CA LEU A 475 5.32 28.42 18.61
C LEU A 475 4.31 27.99 17.54
N THR A 476 4.81 27.57 16.40
CA THR A 476 4.00 27.02 15.32
C THR A 476 4.62 25.73 14.80
N ASP A 477 3.78 24.82 14.36
CA ASP A 477 4.17 23.69 13.52
C ASP A 477 3.93 24.09 12.06
N PRO A 478 4.97 24.47 11.30
CA PRO A 478 4.81 25.07 9.98
C PRO A 478 4.17 24.09 9.00
N LEU A 479 3.33 24.65 8.13
CA LEU A 479 2.75 23.91 7.01
C LEU A 479 3.84 23.49 6.02
N ARG A 480 3.74 22.28 5.48
CA ARG A 480 4.61 21.86 4.38
C ARG A 480 4.37 22.72 3.15
N ALA A 481 5.44 23.11 2.49
CA ALA A 481 5.36 23.90 1.26
C ALA A 481 4.55 23.20 0.15
N SER A 482 4.51 21.86 0.15
CA SER A 482 3.76 21.05 -0.80
C SER A 482 2.26 20.92 -0.47
N ALA A 483 1.79 21.27 0.74
CA ALA A 483 0.45 20.94 1.22
C ALA A 483 -0.65 21.49 0.31
N LYS A 484 -0.65 22.79 0.02
CA LYS A 484 -1.67 23.43 -0.82
C LYS A 484 -1.73 22.82 -2.23
N LEU A 485 -0.57 22.69 -2.90
CA LEU A 485 -0.51 22.10 -4.23
C LEU A 485 -1.01 20.64 -4.24
N THR A 486 -0.74 19.91 -3.16
CA THR A 486 -1.18 18.52 -3.02
C THR A 486 -2.70 18.42 -2.88
N ILE A 487 -3.34 19.33 -2.13
CA ILE A 487 -4.81 19.41 -2.04
C ILE A 487 -5.41 19.67 -3.42
N GLU A 488 -4.90 20.64 -4.17
CA GLU A 488 -5.36 20.94 -5.53
C GLU A 488 -5.19 19.73 -6.49
N GLN A 489 -4.11 18.96 -6.34
CA GLN A 489 -3.89 17.74 -7.12
C GLN A 489 -4.88 16.62 -6.74
N ALA A 490 -5.20 16.48 -5.46
CA ALA A 490 -6.19 15.54 -4.98
C ALA A 490 -7.59 15.85 -5.54
N GLU A 491 -7.99 17.12 -5.53
CA GLU A 491 -9.26 17.57 -6.11
C GLU A 491 -9.35 17.25 -7.61
N LYS A 492 -8.27 17.52 -8.38
CA LYS A 492 -8.19 17.17 -9.81
C LYS A 492 -8.32 15.66 -10.06
N LEU A 493 -7.96 14.83 -9.10
CA LEU A 493 -8.14 13.38 -9.13
C LEU A 493 -9.48 12.95 -8.53
N GLY A 494 -10.37 13.88 -8.17
CA GLY A 494 -11.66 13.58 -7.54
C GLY A 494 -11.54 12.92 -6.17
N ILE A 495 -10.43 13.16 -5.45
CA ILE A 495 -10.19 12.64 -4.11
C ILE A 495 -10.61 13.71 -3.11
N GLN A 496 -11.53 13.37 -2.23
CA GLN A 496 -11.89 14.23 -1.11
C GLN A 496 -10.90 14.04 0.03
N ILE A 497 -10.35 15.14 0.55
CA ILE A 497 -9.47 15.09 1.72
C ILE A 497 -10.25 15.52 2.95
N LYS A 498 -10.07 14.78 4.05
CA LYS A 498 -10.62 15.09 5.37
C LYS A 498 -9.52 15.05 6.42
N ILE A 499 -9.47 16.06 7.27
CA ILE A 499 -8.52 16.17 8.38
C ILE A 499 -9.20 15.75 9.66
N LEU A 500 -8.60 14.81 10.40
CA LEU A 500 -9.04 14.36 11.71
C LEU A 500 -7.93 14.68 12.72
N THR A 501 -8.16 15.68 13.58
CA THR A 501 -7.12 16.16 14.51
C THR A 501 -7.63 16.30 15.95
N GLY A 502 -6.73 16.12 16.92
CA GLY A 502 -6.97 16.46 18.33
C GLY A 502 -6.91 17.95 18.65
N ASP A 503 -6.49 18.79 17.69
CA ASP A 503 -6.37 20.24 17.88
C ASP A 503 -7.72 20.93 18.10
N SER A 504 -7.66 22.18 18.61
CA SER A 504 -8.86 23.01 18.76
C SER A 504 -9.51 23.35 17.42
N LYS A 505 -10.80 23.66 17.44
CA LYS A 505 -11.57 24.02 16.26
C LYS A 505 -10.98 25.22 15.51
N GLU A 506 -10.49 26.20 16.26
CA GLU A 506 -9.91 27.44 15.75
C GLU A 506 -8.62 27.15 14.94
N VAL A 507 -7.69 26.40 15.54
CA VAL A 507 -6.42 25.98 14.91
C VAL A 507 -6.70 25.15 13.66
N ALA A 508 -7.58 24.17 13.76
CA ALA A 508 -7.93 23.29 12.65
C ALA A 508 -8.61 24.04 11.49
N THR A 509 -9.47 25.02 11.81
CA THR A 509 -10.11 25.90 10.83
C THR A 509 -9.06 26.76 10.10
N TYR A 510 -8.17 27.40 10.87
CA TYR A 510 -7.11 28.23 10.30
C TYR A 510 -6.25 27.45 9.31
N ILE A 511 -5.81 26.26 9.70
CA ILE A 511 -5.01 25.39 8.84
C ILE A 511 -5.79 24.97 7.59
N GLY A 512 -7.05 24.57 7.74
CA GLY A 512 -7.91 24.22 6.63
C GLY A 512 -8.07 25.35 5.60
N MET A 513 -8.16 26.60 6.06
CA MET A 513 -8.19 27.79 5.18
C MET A 513 -6.85 28.02 4.47
N GLN A 514 -5.73 27.90 5.19
CA GLN A 514 -4.40 28.13 4.63
C GLN A 514 -4.03 27.16 3.50
N ILE A 515 -4.45 25.92 3.61
CA ILE A 515 -4.22 24.90 2.57
C ILE A 515 -5.29 24.91 1.47
N GLY A 516 -6.31 25.75 1.58
CA GLY A 516 -7.38 25.89 0.58
C GLY A 516 -8.49 24.82 0.68
N LEU A 517 -8.53 24.05 1.76
CA LEU A 517 -9.53 23.01 1.96
C LEU A 517 -10.90 23.58 2.44
N ILE A 518 -10.88 24.75 3.06
CA ILE A 518 -12.06 25.47 3.58
C ILE A 518 -12.11 26.86 2.97
N GLN A 519 -13.29 27.29 2.52
CA GLN A 519 -13.55 28.67 2.10
C GLN A 519 -14.01 29.53 3.30
N GLN A 520 -13.70 30.84 3.25
CA GLN A 520 -13.85 31.76 4.41
C GLN A 520 -15.27 31.85 5.00
N ASP A 521 -16.32 31.42 4.27
CA ASP A 521 -17.71 31.58 4.71
C ASP A 521 -18.45 30.29 5.09
N SER A 522 -17.78 29.15 5.22
CA SER A 522 -18.47 27.88 5.46
C SER A 522 -18.35 27.41 6.92
N ALA A 523 -19.23 27.91 7.78
CA ALA A 523 -19.36 27.46 9.18
C ALA A 523 -19.63 25.94 9.33
N THR A 524 -20.14 25.31 8.28
CA THR A 524 -20.46 23.86 8.23
C THR A 524 -19.31 22.97 7.75
N SER A 525 -18.13 23.53 7.52
CA SER A 525 -16.97 22.74 7.04
C SER A 525 -16.11 22.15 8.15
N VAL A 526 -16.35 22.55 9.42
CA VAL A 526 -15.57 22.13 10.59
C VAL A 526 -16.49 21.75 11.73
N TYR A 527 -16.33 20.52 12.23
CA TYR A 527 -17.04 20.03 13.41
C TYR A 527 -16.06 19.56 14.47
N THR A 528 -16.43 19.72 15.74
CA THR A 528 -15.71 19.05 16.83
C THR A 528 -16.28 17.65 17.07
N GLY A 529 -15.51 16.80 17.78
CA GLY A 529 -15.99 15.47 18.17
C GLY A 529 -17.30 15.52 18.94
N ASP A 530 -17.42 16.45 19.89
CA ASP A 530 -18.62 16.63 20.72
C ASP A 530 -19.82 17.13 19.90
N GLU A 531 -19.59 18.06 18.95
CA GLU A 531 -20.63 18.52 18.04
C GLU A 531 -21.18 17.38 17.17
N LEU A 532 -20.29 16.48 16.70
CA LEU A 532 -20.70 15.32 15.91
C LEU A 532 -21.52 14.30 16.72
N GLU A 533 -21.17 14.05 17.98
CA GLU A 533 -21.92 13.13 18.85
C GLU A 533 -23.32 13.65 19.21
N ALA A 534 -23.51 14.97 19.18
CA ALA A 534 -24.82 15.59 19.44
C ALA A 534 -25.79 15.53 18.25
N LEU A 535 -25.33 15.15 17.04
CA LEU A 535 -26.13 15.06 15.83
C LEU A 535 -27.00 13.79 15.78
N SER A 536 -28.13 13.88 15.08
CA SER A 536 -28.89 12.68 14.68
C SER A 536 -28.08 11.83 13.67
N GLU A 537 -28.38 10.53 13.51
CA GLU A 537 -27.68 9.67 12.52
C GLU A 537 -27.76 10.24 11.11
N GLU A 538 -28.87 10.85 10.73
CA GLU A 538 -29.05 11.46 9.40
C GLU A 538 -28.17 12.71 9.23
N ASP A 539 -28.17 13.60 10.24
CA ASP A 539 -27.37 14.81 10.22
C ASP A 539 -25.89 14.52 10.38
N PHE A 540 -25.51 13.49 11.16
CA PHE A 540 -24.14 12.98 11.22
C PHE A 540 -23.65 12.53 9.85
N SER A 541 -24.46 11.75 9.12
CA SER A 541 -24.09 11.30 7.78
C SER A 541 -23.93 12.49 6.81
N LYS A 542 -24.81 13.49 6.87
CA LYS A 542 -24.70 14.71 6.07
C LYS A 542 -23.47 15.54 6.46
N ALA A 543 -23.21 15.72 7.72
CA ALA A 543 -22.02 16.41 8.23
C ALA A 543 -20.74 15.75 7.72
N LEU A 544 -20.65 14.41 7.77
CA LEU A 544 -19.49 13.66 7.26
C LEU A 544 -19.27 13.81 5.76
N GLN A 545 -20.32 14.02 4.96
CA GLN A 545 -20.17 14.24 3.52
C GLN A 545 -19.64 15.64 3.22
N HIS A 546 -20.11 16.66 3.90
CA HIS A 546 -19.83 18.07 3.57
C HIS A 546 -18.63 18.65 4.34
N ALA A 547 -18.40 18.24 5.58
CA ALA A 547 -17.30 18.76 6.38
C ALA A 547 -15.95 18.24 5.89
N HIS A 548 -14.94 19.09 5.97
CA HIS A 548 -13.57 18.79 5.57
C HIS A 548 -12.63 18.57 6.75
N VAL A 549 -12.97 19.13 7.93
CA VAL A 549 -12.13 19.08 9.12
C VAL A 549 -12.93 18.66 10.34
N PHE A 550 -12.36 17.72 11.09
CA PHE A 550 -12.90 17.22 12.36
C PHE A 550 -11.87 17.48 13.45
N ALA A 551 -12.20 18.42 14.35
CA ALA A 551 -11.33 18.92 15.41
C ALA A 551 -11.66 18.26 16.75
N ARG A 552 -10.71 18.21 17.68
CA ARG A 552 -10.85 17.60 19.02
C ARG A 552 -11.46 16.19 18.99
N VAL A 553 -11.07 15.38 17.98
CA VAL A 553 -11.58 14.02 17.85
C VAL A 553 -10.77 13.03 18.66
N THR A 554 -11.46 12.22 19.45
CA THR A 554 -10.89 11.10 20.19
C THR A 554 -10.61 9.91 19.26
N PRO A 555 -9.78 8.91 19.67
CA PRO A 555 -9.56 7.68 18.89
C PRO A 555 -10.84 6.94 18.52
N VAL A 556 -11.81 6.88 19.46
CA VAL A 556 -13.13 6.24 19.24
C VAL A 556 -13.94 7.01 18.19
N GLN A 557 -13.93 8.33 18.26
CA GLN A 557 -14.61 9.18 17.27
C GLN A 557 -13.94 9.07 15.89
N LYS A 558 -12.62 9.02 15.79
CA LYS A 558 -11.90 8.73 14.53
C LYS A 558 -12.38 7.40 13.92
N PHE A 559 -12.46 6.34 14.72
CA PHE A 559 -12.98 5.04 14.29
C PHE A 559 -14.41 5.13 13.77
N ASN A 560 -15.32 5.81 14.48
CA ASN A 560 -16.73 5.96 14.09
C ASN A 560 -16.88 6.76 12.79
N ILE A 561 -16.12 7.83 12.62
CA ILE A 561 -16.07 8.64 11.39
C ILE A 561 -15.67 7.75 10.20
N ILE A 562 -14.55 7.01 10.30
CA ILE A 562 -14.07 6.11 9.24
C ILE A 562 -15.14 5.06 8.92
N LYS A 563 -15.74 4.45 9.95
CA LYS A 563 -16.80 3.44 9.79
C LYS A 563 -17.99 3.96 8.98
N ALA A 564 -18.44 5.16 9.27
CA ALA A 564 -19.56 5.76 8.58
C ALA A 564 -19.22 6.16 7.14
N LEU A 565 -18.03 6.71 6.91
CA LEU A 565 -17.57 7.09 5.57
C LEU A 565 -17.42 5.91 4.62
N LYS A 566 -17.04 4.73 5.11
CA LYS A 566 -16.90 3.50 4.31
C LYS A 566 -18.19 3.03 3.67
N ASN A 567 -19.35 3.44 4.15
CA ASN A 567 -20.62 3.06 3.53
C ASN A 567 -20.77 3.62 2.10
N ASN A 568 -20.15 4.78 1.83
CA ASN A 568 -20.33 5.51 0.57
C ASN A 568 -19.01 5.70 -0.22
N PHE A 569 -17.85 5.56 0.44
CA PHE A 569 -16.54 5.87 -0.12
C PHE A 569 -15.55 4.73 0.10
N VAL A 570 -14.55 4.65 -0.76
CA VAL A 570 -13.34 3.87 -0.49
C VAL A 570 -12.39 4.77 0.29
N VAL A 571 -12.19 4.46 1.57
CA VAL A 571 -11.52 5.34 2.52
C VAL A 571 -10.06 4.91 2.70
N GLY A 572 -9.13 5.80 2.32
CA GLY A 572 -7.75 5.75 2.78
C GLY A 572 -7.64 6.48 4.12
N TYR A 573 -6.95 5.90 5.10
CA TYR A 573 -6.64 6.56 6.36
C TYR A 573 -5.15 6.56 6.62
N GLN A 574 -4.60 7.75 6.89
CA GLN A 574 -3.22 7.91 7.31
C GLN A 574 -3.15 8.25 8.78
N GLY A 575 -2.37 7.45 9.53
CA GLY A 575 -2.10 7.66 10.95
C GLY A 575 -0.69 7.18 11.33
N ASP A 576 -0.14 7.68 12.43
CA ASP A 576 1.21 7.35 12.88
C ASP A 576 1.32 6.96 14.36
N GLY A 577 0.28 7.20 15.16
CA GLY A 577 0.22 6.89 16.59
C GLY A 577 -0.51 5.59 16.92
N ILE A 578 -0.41 5.19 18.19
CA ILE A 578 -1.20 4.09 18.77
C ILE A 578 -2.69 4.40 18.64
N ASN A 579 -3.06 5.63 18.90
CA ASN A 579 -4.43 6.13 18.88
C ASN A 579 -5.11 5.98 17.52
N ASP A 580 -4.34 5.82 16.45
CA ASP A 580 -4.82 5.65 15.08
C ASP A 580 -4.98 4.17 14.68
N ALA A 581 -4.42 3.23 15.46
CA ALA A 581 -4.43 1.81 15.13
C ALA A 581 -5.83 1.22 14.86
N PRO A 582 -6.88 1.54 15.65
CA PRO A 582 -8.25 1.08 15.37
C PRO A 582 -8.81 1.61 14.04
N ALA A 583 -8.56 2.88 13.73
CA ALA A 583 -8.99 3.53 12.49
C ALA A 583 -8.21 2.98 11.27
N LEU A 584 -6.90 2.75 11.41
CA LEU A 584 -6.07 2.10 10.40
C LEU A 584 -6.59 0.70 10.06
N LYS A 585 -6.86 -0.12 11.07
CA LYS A 585 -7.38 -1.48 10.86
C LYS A 585 -8.73 -1.52 10.15
N LEU A 586 -9.54 -0.49 10.34
CA LEU A 586 -10.89 -0.38 9.75
C LEU A 586 -10.87 0.17 8.33
N ALA A 587 -9.97 1.08 7.99
CA ALA A 587 -9.88 1.72 6.67
C ALA A 587 -9.78 0.68 5.54
N ASP A 588 -10.21 1.06 4.33
CA ASP A 588 -10.03 0.22 3.14
C ASP A 588 -8.56 0.16 2.75
N VAL A 589 -7.85 1.28 2.92
CA VAL A 589 -6.41 1.39 2.72
C VAL A 589 -5.76 2.06 3.93
N ALA A 590 -5.05 1.28 4.71
CA ALA A 590 -4.32 1.77 5.87
C ALA A 590 -2.92 2.28 5.46
N ILE A 591 -2.59 3.51 5.82
CA ILE A 591 -1.34 4.17 5.43
C ILE A 591 -0.61 4.63 6.69
N ALA A 592 0.64 4.20 6.86
CA ALA A 592 1.51 4.67 7.93
C ALA A 592 2.80 5.28 7.38
N VAL A 593 3.46 6.12 8.17
CA VAL A 593 4.80 6.63 7.84
C VAL A 593 5.88 5.74 8.45
N ASN A 594 7.09 5.75 7.91
CA ASN A 594 8.19 4.92 8.40
C ASN A 594 8.58 5.23 9.86
N SER A 595 8.35 6.45 10.31
CA SER A 595 8.57 6.88 11.72
C SER A 595 7.36 6.63 12.64
N ALA A 596 6.27 6.05 12.14
CA ALA A 596 5.10 5.69 12.95
C ALA A 596 5.45 4.60 13.97
N THR A 597 4.63 4.48 15.00
CA THR A 597 4.73 3.38 15.97
C THR A 597 4.63 2.02 15.28
N ASP A 598 5.21 1.01 15.88
CA ASP A 598 5.21 -0.32 15.26
C ASP A 598 3.80 -0.88 15.07
N ILE A 599 2.90 -0.61 16.02
CA ILE A 599 1.49 -1.01 15.91
C ILE A 599 0.79 -0.32 14.72
N ALA A 600 1.06 0.95 14.48
CA ALA A 600 0.52 1.66 13.31
C ALA A 600 1.09 1.09 12.02
N LYS A 601 2.41 0.84 11.97
CA LYS A 601 3.05 0.19 10.83
C LYS A 601 2.50 -1.22 10.58
N ASP A 602 2.29 -2.03 11.62
CA ASP A 602 1.80 -3.41 11.45
C ASP A 602 0.37 -3.46 10.91
N ASN A 603 -0.48 -2.52 11.30
CA ASN A 603 -1.85 -2.40 10.77
C ASN A 603 -1.92 -1.73 9.39
N ALA A 604 -0.84 -1.10 8.92
CA ALA A 604 -0.83 -0.42 7.64
C ALA A 604 -0.68 -1.40 6.46
N ASP A 605 -1.37 -1.12 5.36
CA ASP A 605 -1.21 -1.76 4.05
C ASP A 605 -0.05 -1.14 3.26
N ILE A 606 0.24 0.12 3.55
CA ILE A 606 1.22 0.95 2.85
C ILE A 606 2.07 1.69 3.88
N VAL A 607 3.39 1.70 3.67
CA VAL A 607 4.33 2.47 4.47
C VAL A 607 5.00 3.54 3.60
N LEU A 608 4.88 4.79 4.02
CA LEU A 608 5.52 5.92 3.38
C LEU A 608 6.93 6.14 3.95
N LEU A 609 7.93 6.13 3.09
CA LEU A 609 9.31 6.43 3.51
C LEU A 609 9.53 7.95 3.68
N ASN A 610 8.63 8.77 3.14
CA ASN A 610 8.61 10.21 3.32
C ASN A 610 7.21 10.63 3.82
N LYS A 611 7.16 11.53 4.80
CA LYS A 611 5.93 12.00 5.45
C LYS A 611 5.08 12.98 4.61
N ASP A 612 5.42 13.25 3.36
CA ASP A 612 4.72 14.22 2.51
C ASP A 612 3.45 13.63 1.91
N LEU A 613 2.30 14.31 2.06
CA LEU A 613 1.00 13.93 1.51
C LEU A 613 1.04 13.77 -0.02
N SER A 614 1.89 14.53 -0.72
CA SER A 614 2.06 14.44 -2.18
C SER A 614 2.49 13.05 -2.63
N VAL A 615 3.18 12.31 -1.78
CA VAL A 615 3.61 10.94 -2.03
C VAL A 615 2.40 10.00 -2.14
N ILE A 616 1.38 10.21 -1.28
CA ILE A 616 0.13 9.42 -1.32
C ILE A 616 -0.65 9.73 -2.60
N ILE A 617 -0.84 11.01 -2.92
CA ILE A 617 -1.60 11.44 -4.11
C ILE A 617 -0.95 10.92 -5.39
N ASN A 618 0.37 10.98 -5.48
CA ASN A 618 1.10 10.35 -6.57
C ASN A 618 0.93 8.82 -6.57
N GLY A 619 0.93 8.20 -5.39
CA GLY A 619 0.65 6.77 -5.24
C GLY A 619 -0.72 6.38 -5.80
N ILE A 620 -1.77 7.13 -5.48
CA ILE A 620 -3.14 6.92 -5.98
C ILE A 620 -3.15 7.06 -7.51
N ARG A 621 -2.53 8.09 -8.05
CA ARG A 621 -2.41 8.27 -9.51
C ARG A 621 -1.75 7.07 -10.20
N TYR A 622 -0.66 6.55 -9.64
CA TYR A 622 0.01 5.36 -10.17
C TYR A 622 -0.84 4.09 -10.03
N GLY A 623 -1.51 3.89 -8.91
CA GLY A 623 -2.44 2.79 -8.70
C GLY A 623 -3.55 2.79 -9.76
N ARG A 624 -4.18 3.94 -10.02
CA ARG A 624 -5.18 4.10 -11.09
C ARG A 624 -4.62 3.78 -12.48
N THR A 625 -3.40 4.26 -12.77
CA THR A 625 -2.75 3.97 -14.05
C THR A 625 -2.56 2.47 -14.27
N ILE A 626 -2.16 1.74 -13.25
CA ILE A 626 -1.98 0.28 -13.31
C ILE A 626 -3.31 -0.41 -13.55
N PHE A 627 -4.35 0.00 -12.84
CA PHE A 627 -5.69 -0.57 -12.96
C PHE A 627 -6.30 -0.34 -14.35
N VAL A 628 -6.17 0.87 -14.89
CA VAL A 628 -6.59 1.17 -16.27
C VAL A 628 -5.88 0.27 -17.28
N ASN A 629 -4.59 0.02 -17.12
CA ASN A 629 -3.86 -0.87 -18.02
C ASN A 629 -4.30 -2.33 -17.91
N ILE A 630 -4.62 -2.82 -16.71
CA ILE A 630 -5.24 -4.14 -16.53
C ILE A 630 -6.60 -4.20 -17.22
N ASN A 631 -7.43 -3.16 -17.09
CA ASN A 631 -8.73 -3.08 -17.75
C ASN A 631 -8.63 -3.07 -19.29
N LYS A 632 -7.63 -2.40 -19.87
CA LYS A 632 -7.36 -2.47 -21.30
C LYS A 632 -7.12 -3.91 -21.75
N TYR A 633 -6.35 -4.68 -21.00
CA TYR A 633 -6.12 -6.09 -21.28
C TYR A 633 -7.44 -6.90 -21.23
N ILE A 634 -8.22 -6.70 -20.17
CA ILE A 634 -9.49 -7.42 -20.01
C ILE A 634 -10.43 -7.11 -21.19
N LYS A 635 -10.63 -5.83 -21.52
CA LYS A 635 -11.46 -5.39 -22.65
C LYS A 635 -10.98 -6.02 -23.96
N TYR A 636 -9.67 -5.99 -24.20
CA TYR A 636 -9.06 -6.61 -25.38
C TYR A 636 -9.34 -8.12 -25.47
N THR A 637 -8.98 -8.85 -24.42
CA THR A 637 -9.10 -10.31 -24.39
C THR A 637 -10.56 -10.74 -24.56
N MET A 638 -11.49 -10.01 -23.94
CA MET A 638 -12.92 -10.26 -24.08
C MET A 638 -13.41 -10.11 -25.53
N VAL A 639 -13.07 -9.00 -26.16
CA VAL A 639 -13.49 -8.71 -27.54
C VAL A 639 -12.87 -9.72 -28.52
N ASN A 640 -11.57 -9.94 -28.41
CA ASN A 640 -10.81 -10.79 -29.30
C ASN A 640 -11.23 -12.27 -29.18
N ASN A 641 -11.18 -12.82 -27.96
CA ASN A 641 -11.45 -14.24 -27.74
C ASN A 641 -12.91 -14.58 -28.05
N PHE A 642 -13.87 -13.72 -27.69
CA PHE A 642 -15.28 -13.92 -27.99
C PHE A 642 -15.56 -13.85 -29.51
N GLY A 643 -14.99 -12.86 -30.21
CA GLY A 643 -15.12 -12.70 -31.63
C GLY A 643 -14.58 -13.90 -32.39
N SER A 644 -13.32 -14.25 -32.16
CA SER A 644 -12.68 -15.38 -32.85
C SER A 644 -13.31 -16.73 -32.51
N PHE A 645 -13.76 -16.93 -31.25
CA PHE A 645 -14.53 -18.12 -30.88
C PHE A 645 -15.83 -18.24 -31.67
N MET A 646 -16.60 -17.15 -31.77
CA MET A 646 -17.84 -17.16 -32.56
C MET A 646 -17.58 -17.49 -34.04
N ALA A 647 -16.56 -16.87 -34.64
CA ALA A 647 -16.20 -17.12 -36.02
C ALA A 647 -15.80 -18.57 -36.26
N LEU A 648 -14.90 -19.09 -35.45
CA LEU A 648 -14.47 -20.49 -35.57
C LEU A 648 -15.60 -21.47 -35.33
N ALA A 649 -16.50 -21.21 -34.39
CA ALA A 649 -17.67 -22.02 -34.12
C ALA A 649 -18.56 -22.12 -35.39
N VAL A 650 -18.85 -20.99 -36.02
CA VAL A 650 -19.64 -20.93 -37.26
C VAL A 650 -18.89 -21.58 -38.42
N LEU A 651 -17.61 -21.24 -38.61
CA LEU A 651 -16.80 -21.83 -39.67
C LEU A 651 -16.77 -23.34 -39.54
N TYR A 652 -16.57 -23.86 -38.37
CA TYR A 652 -16.50 -25.27 -38.11
C TYR A 652 -17.84 -26.00 -38.37
N LEU A 653 -18.96 -25.39 -37.97
CA LEU A 653 -20.28 -25.99 -38.22
C LEU A 653 -20.57 -26.20 -39.69
N PHE A 654 -20.15 -25.27 -40.56
CA PHE A 654 -20.48 -25.26 -41.97
C PHE A 654 -19.39 -25.82 -42.91
N SER A 655 -18.12 -25.94 -42.39
CA SER A 655 -17.01 -26.51 -43.19
C SER A 655 -16.98 -28.03 -43.12
N ARG A 656 -16.55 -28.66 -44.25
CA ARG A 656 -16.32 -30.11 -44.32
C ARG A 656 -14.96 -30.53 -43.74
N GLU A 657 -13.97 -29.65 -43.86
CA GLU A 657 -12.61 -29.83 -43.33
C GLU A 657 -12.34 -28.74 -42.31
N LEU A 658 -11.26 -28.90 -41.54
CA LEU A 658 -10.85 -27.91 -40.55
C LEU A 658 -10.32 -26.63 -41.24
N PRO A 659 -11.01 -25.50 -41.12
CA PRO A 659 -10.60 -24.25 -41.80
C PRO A 659 -9.32 -23.68 -41.25
N ILE A 660 -8.98 -24.01 -40.00
CA ILE A 660 -7.71 -23.74 -39.32
C ILE A 660 -7.36 -24.96 -38.46
N LEU A 661 -6.08 -25.30 -38.36
CA LEU A 661 -5.64 -26.43 -37.56
C LEU A 661 -5.54 -26.10 -36.10
N PRO A 662 -5.79 -27.07 -35.16
CA PRO A 662 -5.66 -26.87 -33.71
C PRO A 662 -4.31 -26.27 -33.33
N ILE A 663 -3.23 -26.73 -33.91
CA ILE A 663 -1.86 -26.29 -33.67
C ILE A 663 -1.64 -24.81 -34.08
N GLN A 664 -2.29 -24.38 -35.15
CA GLN A 664 -2.24 -22.98 -35.63
C GLN A 664 -3.01 -22.05 -34.68
N VAL A 665 -4.16 -22.50 -34.14
CA VAL A 665 -4.89 -21.77 -33.09
C VAL A 665 -4.06 -21.56 -31.83
N LEU A 666 -3.39 -22.64 -31.37
CA LEU A 666 -2.50 -22.59 -30.23
C LEU A 666 -1.33 -21.63 -30.46
N LEU A 667 -0.73 -21.65 -31.64
CA LEU A 667 0.34 -20.74 -32.01
C LEU A 667 -0.12 -19.27 -32.01
N THR A 668 -1.32 -19.01 -32.54
CA THR A 668 -1.93 -17.69 -32.53
C THR A 668 -2.05 -17.16 -31.10
N ASN A 669 -2.58 -17.96 -30.17
CA ASN A 669 -2.72 -17.56 -28.76
C ASN A 669 -1.37 -17.19 -28.14
N VAL A 670 -0.36 -18.07 -28.26
CA VAL A 670 0.98 -17.81 -27.71
C VAL A 670 1.57 -16.52 -28.29
N LEU A 671 1.46 -16.29 -29.58
CA LEU A 671 2.03 -15.11 -30.23
C LEU A 671 1.28 -13.84 -29.87
N THR A 672 -0.03 -13.88 -29.66
CA THR A 672 -0.81 -12.69 -29.27
C THR A 672 -0.71 -12.37 -27.79
N ASP A 673 -0.46 -13.35 -26.93
CA ASP A 673 -0.36 -13.17 -25.49
C ASP A 673 1.00 -12.61 -25.02
N ILE A 674 2.10 -13.00 -25.69
CA ILE A 674 3.46 -12.54 -25.32
C ILE A 674 3.56 -11.00 -25.29
N PRO A 675 3.14 -10.23 -26.30
CA PRO A 675 3.26 -8.77 -26.29
C PRO A 675 2.38 -8.12 -25.23
N LEU A 676 1.28 -8.76 -24.83
CA LEU A 676 0.36 -8.23 -23.82
C LEU A 676 0.97 -8.15 -22.42
N VAL A 677 1.99 -8.96 -22.12
CA VAL A 677 2.73 -8.84 -20.87
C VAL A 677 3.33 -7.44 -20.70
N SER A 678 3.63 -6.73 -21.79
CA SER A 678 4.20 -5.38 -21.76
C SER A 678 3.17 -4.27 -21.49
N ILE A 679 1.88 -4.60 -21.36
CA ILE A 679 0.78 -3.63 -21.17
C ILE A 679 0.93 -2.78 -19.89
N TYR A 680 1.61 -3.32 -18.85
CA TYR A 680 1.90 -2.59 -17.63
C TYR A 680 2.68 -1.29 -17.86
N SER A 681 3.33 -1.18 -19.00
CA SER A 681 4.12 -0.01 -19.38
C SER A 681 3.33 1.00 -20.22
N ASP A 682 2.11 0.68 -20.64
CA ASP A 682 1.34 1.53 -21.55
C ASP A 682 0.96 2.86 -20.92
N THR A 683 0.84 3.87 -21.78
CA THR A 683 0.41 5.22 -21.40
C THR A 683 -1.10 5.25 -21.15
N VAL A 684 -1.53 6.09 -20.22
CA VAL A 684 -2.95 6.25 -19.84
C VAL A 684 -3.37 7.70 -20.05
N GLU A 685 -4.60 7.91 -20.50
CA GLU A 685 -5.18 9.25 -20.63
C GLU A 685 -5.40 9.88 -19.24
N ASP A 686 -5.21 11.21 -19.14
CA ASP A 686 -5.42 11.88 -17.85
C ASP A 686 -6.89 11.82 -17.41
N ALA A 687 -7.83 11.77 -18.35
CA ALA A 687 -9.25 11.63 -18.08
C ALA A 687 -9.60 10.27 -17.43
N ASP A 688 -8.89 9.19 -17.78
CA ASP A 688 -9.17 7.85 -17.30
C ASP A 688 -8.69 7.64 -15.84
N ILE A 689 -7.83 8.52 -15.31
CA ILE A 689 -7.32 8.44 -13.94
C ILE A 689 -7.99 9.43 -12.97
N VAL A 690 -8.91 10.29 -13.43
CA VAL A 690 -9.63 11.25 -12.58
C VAL A 690 -10.51 10.54 -11.56
N LYS A 691 -11.16 9.44 -11.96
CA LYS A 691 -12.01 8.64 -11.08
C LYS A 691 -11.51 7.20 -11.04
N PRO A 692 -11.69 6.48 -9.92
CA PRO A 692 -11.40 5.06 -9.89
C PRO A 692 -12.35 4.33 -10.86
N GLU A 693 -11.77 3.55 -11.77
CA GLU A 693 -12.56 2.62 -12.62
C GLU A 693 -13.03 1.43 -11.76
N ARG A 694 -14.30 1.09 -11.84
CA ARG A 694 -14.83 -0.13 -11.24
C ARG A 694 -15.07 -1.16 -12.35
N HIS A 695 -14.77 -2.43 -12.08
CA HIS A 695 -15.11 -3.51 -13.00
C HIS A 695 -16.63 -3.65 -13.12
N ASN A 696 -17.16 -3.19 -14.23
CA ASN A 696 -18.57 -3.37 -14.57
C ASN A 696 -18.72 -4.56 -15.53
N ILE A 697 -19.02 -5.72 -14.99
CA ILE A 697 -19.19 -6.96 -15.78
C ILE A 697 -20.23 -6.77 -16.91
N LYS A 698 -21.30 -6.02 -16.67
CA LYS A 698 -22.34 -5.77 -17.69
C LYS A 698 -21.79 -4.94 -18.84
N GLU A 699 -20.98 -3.92 -18.54
CA GLU A 699 -20.31 -3.10 -19.55
C GLU A 699 -19.30 -3.92 -20.34
N LEU A 700 -18.48 -4.72 -19.66
CA LEU A 700 -17.52 -5.62 -20.32
C LEU A 700 -18.20 -6.60 -21.26
N LEU A 701 -19.30 -7.23 -20.84
CA LEU A 701 -20.10 -8.12 -21.69
C LEU A 701 -20.70 -7.38 -22.87
N PHE A 702 -21.24 -6.18 -22.66
CA PHE A 702 -21.80 -5.37 -23.73
C PHE A 702 -20.75 -4.98 -24.77
N ILE A 703 -19.58 -4.50 -24.35
CA ILE A 703 -18.46 -4.15 -25.24
C ILE A 703 -17.97 -5.40 -25.99
N SER A 704 -17.89 -6.54 -25.32
CA SER A 704 -17.48 -7.82 -25.92
C SER A 704 -18.43 -8.25 -27.02
N LEU A 705 -19.72 -8.10 -26.82
CA LEU A 705 -20.74 -8.40 -27.85
C LEU A 705 -20.70 -7.36 -28.99
N MET A 706 -20.68 -6.08 -28.63
CA MET A 706 -20.73 -4.97 -29.59
C MET A 706 -19.54 -4.95 -30.54
N LEU A 707 -18.34 -5.32 -30.08
CA LEU A 707 -17.13 -5.33 -30.91
C LEU A 707 -16.71 -6.74 -31.32
N GLY A 708 -17.04 -7.77 -30.54
CA GLY A 708 -16.71 -9.17 -30.88
C GLY A 708 -17.58 -9.73 -32.02
N VAL A 709 -18.87 -9.35 -32.08
CA VAL A 709 -19.71 -9.78 -33.21
C VAL A 709 -19.20 -9.25 -34.56
N PRO A 710 -18.87 -7.96 -34.74
CA PRO A 710 -18.18 -7.48 -35.94
C PRO A 710 -16.85 -8.20 -36.19
N THR A 711 -16.06 -8.50 -35.18
CA THR A 711 -14.83 -9.29 -35.35
C THR A 711 -15.14 -10.63 -35.99
N ALA A 712 -16.11 -11.37 -35.44
CA ALA A 712 -16.54 -12.64 -36.01
C ALA A 712 -17.06 -12.51 -37.47
N LEU A 713 -17.82 -11.45 -37.76
CA LEU A 713 -18.33 -11.20 -39.11
C LEU A 713 -17.22 -10.93 -40.14
N PHE A 714 -16.19 -10.18 -39.74
CA PHE A 714 -15.02 -9.94 -40.59
C PHE A 714 -14.18 -11.21 -40.81
N GLU A 715 -14.01 -12.04 -39.80
CA GLU A 715 -13.32 -13.32 -39.92
C GLU A 715 -14.09 -14.28 -40.85
N LEU A 716 -15.42 -14.32 -40.75
CA LEU A 716 -16.27 -15.06 -41.64
C LEU A 716 -16.24 -14.50 -43.09
N LEU A 717 -16.30 -13.19 -43.24
CA LEU A 717 -16.21 -12.52 -44.53
C LEU A 717 -14.87 -12.84 -45.21
N TYR A 718 -13.77 -12.78 -44.48
CA TYR A 718 -12.47 -13.11 -45.02
C TYR A 718 -12.41 -14.55 -45.50
N TYR A 719 -12.92 -15.51 -44.72
CA TYR A 719 -13.03 -16.90 -45.13
C TYR A 719 -13.85 -17.02 -46.43
N LEU A 720 -14.99 -16.34 -46.54
CA LEU A 720 -15.81 -16.38 -47.76
C LEU A 720 -15.08 -15.85 -49.00
N LEU A 721 -14.19 -14.86 -48.83
CA LEU A 721 -13.37 -14.30 -49.91
C LEU A 721 -12.31 -15.31 -50.43
N ILE A 722 -11.77 -16.17 -49.52
CA ILE A 722 -10.68 -17.09 -49.85
C ILE A 722 -11.12 -18.55 -50.00
N ARG A 723 -12.41 -18.88 -49.80
CA ARG A 723 -12.92 -20.28 -49.78
C ARG A 723 -12.69 -21.11 -51.05
N SER A 724 -12.40 -20.46 -52.15
CA SER A 724 -12.12 -21.12 -53.44
C SER A 724 -10.63 -21.52 -53.57
N GLN A 725 -9.80 -21.16 -52.63
CA GLN A 725 -8.38 -21.53 -52.65
C GLN A 725 -8.13 -22.94 -52.11
N PRO A 726 -6.96 -23.54 -52.36
CA PRO A 726 -6.56 -24.79 -51.71
C PRO A 726 -6.59 -24.72 -50.19
N MET A 727 -6.93 -25.81 -49.50
CA MET A 727 -7.14 -25.81 -48.05
C MET A 727 -5.90 -25.30 -47.25
N MET A 728 -4.70 -25.66 -47.63
CA MET A 728 -3.47 -25.16 -46.95
C MET A 728 -3.33 -23.64 -47.11
N ASN A 729 -3.74 -23.04 -48.23
CA ASN A 729 -3.77 -21.59 -48.41
C ASN A 729 -4.78 -20.94 -47.48
N ILE A 730 -5.98 -21.54 -47.36
CA ILE A 730 -7.02 -21.08 -46.44
C ILE A 730 -6.53 -21.11 -45.01
N GLN A 731 -5.95 -22.25 -44.59
CA GLN A 731 -5.45 -22.43 -43.25
C GLN A 731 -4.36 -21.41 -42.87
N THR A 732 -3.35 -21.23 -43.76
CA THR A 732 -2.27 -20.26 -43.55
C THR A 732 -2.78 -18.81 -43.56
N SER A 733 -3.72 -18.49 -44.45
CA SER A 733 -4.33 -17.16 -44.55
C SER A 733 -5.17 -16.83 -43.32
N LEU A 734 -5.97 -17.78 -42.85
CA LEU A 734 -6.76 -17.60 -41.61
C LEU A 734 -5.88 -17.45 -40.39
N TYR A 735 -4.83 -18.26 -40.24
CA TYR A 735 -3.87 -18.11 -39.16
C TYR A 735 -3.31 -16.66 -39.08
N LEU A 736 -2.83 -16.12 -40.22
CA LEU A 736 -2.33 -14.75 -40.26
C LEU A 736 -3.42 -13.71 -40.00
N PHE A 737 -4.62 -13.92 -40.55
CA PHE A 737 -5.74 -12.99 -40.39
C PHE A 737 -6.17 -12.92 -38.93
N PHE A 738 -6.36 -14.05 -38.25
CA PHE A 738 -6.68 -14.11 -36.81
C PHE A 738 -5.60 -13.47 -35.98
N THR A 739 -4.32 -13.75 -36.29
CA THR A 739 -3.20 -13.15 -35.53
C THR A 739 -3.12 -11.64 -35.73
N PHE A 740 -3.29 -11.14 -36.96
CA PHE A 740 -3.18 -9.71 -37.25
C PHE A 740 -4.40 -8.92 -36.75
N THR A 741 -5.61 -9.47 -36.85
CA THR A 741 -6.80 -8.86 -36.26
C THR A 741 -6.66 -8.77 -34.73
N ALA A 742 -6.18 -9.83 -34.10
CA ALA A 742 -5.90 -9.82 -32.65
C ALA A 742 -4.86 -8.76 -32.26
N LEU A 743 -3.74 -8.65 -32.97
CA LEU A 743 -2.72 -7.65 -32.64
C LEU A 743 -3.21 -6.22 -32.88
N ILE A 744 -3.96 -5.96 -33.95
CA ILE A 744 -4.36 -4.59 -34.33
C ILE A 744 -5.55 -4.09 -33.50
N VAL A 745 -6.47 -4.95 -33.08
CA VAL A 745 -7.63 -4.57 -32.27
C VAL A 745 -7.22 -4.00 -30.92
N PHE A 746 -6.09 -4.41 -30.39
CA PHE A 746 -5.53 -3.82 -29.17
C PHE A 746 -5.34 -2.30 -29.29
N TYR A 747 -4.81 -1.84 -30.41
CA TYR A 747 -4.62 -0.39 -30.65
C TYR A 747 -5.94 0.38 -30.74
N ALA A 748 -7.02 -0.25 -31.19
CA ALA A 748 -8.35 0.33 -31.14
C ALA A 748 -8.84 0.43 -29.68
N LEU A 749 -8.68 -0.63 -28.87
CA LEU A 749 -9.27 -0.75 -27.53
C LEU A 749 -8.51 -0.04 -26.42
N ARG A 750 -7.24 0.36 -26.66
CA ARG A 750 -6.39 0.98 -25.64
C ARG A 750 -6.79 2.40 -25.22
N SER A 751 -7.63 3.07 -26.01
CA SER A 751 -8.15 4.42 -25.72
C SER A 751 -9.65 4.48 -26.04
N ASN A 752 -10.40 5.24 -25.26
CA ASN A 752 -11.82 5.49 -25.49
C ASN A 752 -12.08 6.45 -26.69
N ASN A 753 -11.06 7.17 -27.12
CA ASN A 753 -11.07 8.04 -28.31
C ASN A 753 -10.66 7.28 -29.56
N PHE A 754 -10.73 7.93 -30.75
CA PHE A 754 -10.07 7.40 -31.94
C PHE A 754 -8.61 7.09 -31.69
N PHE A 755 -8.07 6.01 -32.27
CA PHE A 755 -6.70 5.54 -31.98
C PHE A 755 -5.64 6.62 -32.23
N TRP A 756 -5.82 7.52 -33.21
CA TRP A 756 -4.89 8.62 -33.53
C TRP A 756 -5.01 9.84 -32.59
N LYS A 757 -6.09 9.93 -31.78
CA LYS A 757 -6.31 11.01 -30.82
C LYS A 757 -5.84 10.66 -29.41
N GLY A 758 -5.60 9.38 -29.13
CA GLY A 758 -5.11 8.90 -27.86
C GLY A 758 -3.62 9.17 -27.66
N LYS A 759 -3.16 9.11 -26.42
CA LYS A 759 -1.71 9.17 -26.09
C LYS A 759 -0.98 8.04 -26.83
N ALA A 760 0.23 8.33 -27.35
CA ALA A 760 1.05 7.31 -28.01
C ALA A 760 1.32 6.11 -27.09
N PRO A 761 1.31 4.85 -27.61
CA PRO A 761 1.68 3.68 -26.82
C PRO A 761 3.11 3.78 -26.29
N SER A 762 3.40 3.08 -25.18
CA SER A 762 4.77 3.01 -24.70
C SER A 762 5.69 2.33 -25.72
N VAL A 763 6.98 2.72 -25.71
CA VAL A 763 7.97 2.13 -26.62
C VAL A 763 8.08 0.63 -26.44
N LEU A 764 8.06 0.15 -25.19
CA LEU A 764 8.14 -1.28 -24.89
C LEU A 764 6.94 -2.06 -25.47
N LEU A 765 5.73 -1.52 -25.29
CA LEU A 765 4.52 -2.13 -25.83
C LEU A 765 4.58 -2.17 -27.37
N ASN A 766 4.90 -1.04 -27.96
CA ASN A 766 4.93 -0.93 -29.44
C ASN A 766 5.98 -1.84 -30.07
N SER A 767 7.18 -1.92 -29.48
CA SER A 767 8.23 -2.81 -29.98
C SER A 767 7.88 -4.29 -29.81
N SER A 768 7.21 -4.68 -28.71
CA SER A 768 6.80 -6.08 -28.50
C SER A 768 5.71 -6.49 -29.49
N PHE A 769 4.71 -5.63 -29.76
CA PHE A 769 3.70 -5.90 -30.79
C PHE A 769 4.28 -5.96 -32.20
N LEU A 770 5.17 -5.02 -32.54
CA LEU A 770 5.86 -5.03 -33.85
C LEU A 770 6.71 -6.30 -34.03
N LEU A 771 7.45 -6.70 -33.01
CA LEU A 771 8.25 -7.92 -33.04
C LEU A 771 7.36 -9.14 -33.28
N THR A 772 6.23 -9.25 -32.56
CA THR A 772 5.29 -10.35 -32.72
C THR A 772 4.68 -10.35 -34.12
N PHE A 773 4.33 -9.18 -34.66
CA PHE A 773 3.83 -9.04 -36.01
C PHE A 773 4.84 -9.55 -37.03
N VAL A 774 6.12 -9.18 -36.90
CA VAL A 774 7.21 -9.62 -37.77
C VAL A 774 7.43 -11.14 -37.65
N ILE A 775 7.43 -11.68 -36.41
CA ILE A 775 7.57 -13.13 -36.19
C ILE A 775 6.40 -13.89 -36.86
N SER A 776 5.15 -13.47 -36.62
CA SER A 776 3.96 -14.13 -37.15
C SER A 776 3.94 -14.15 -38.67
N PHE A 777 4.42 -13.08 -39.28
CA PHE A 777 4.58 -12.97 -40.71
C PHE A 777 5.73 -13.85 -41.26
N SER A 778 6.89 -13.82 -40.58
CA SER A 778 8.09 -14.52 -41.07
C SER A 778 7.96 -16.04 -40.96
N ILE A 779 7.25 -16.52 -39.95
CA ILE A 779 7.15 -17.96 -39.62
C ILE A 779 6.55 -18.79 -40.78
N ILE A 780 5.68 -18.22 -41.62
CA ILE A 780 5.07 -18.89 -42.76
C ILE A 780 6.06 -19.10 -43.92
N TYR A 781 7.23 -18.47 -43.93
CA TYR A 781 8.25 -18.59 -44.96
C TYR A 781 9.43 -19.46 -44.52
N ILE A 782 9.53 -19.87 -43.25
CA ILE A 782 10.61 -20.68 -42.71
C ILE A 782 10.26 -22.18 -42.90
N PRO A 783 11.08 -22.98 -43.65
CA PRO A 783 10.75 -24.37 -43.97
C PRO A 783 10.46 -25.25 -42.74
N LEU A 784 11.19 -25.06 -41.64
CA LEU A 784 10.98 -25.77 -40.37
C LEU A 784 9.56 -25.59 -39.87
N PHE A 785 9.07 -24.35 -39.81
CA PHE A 785 7.72 -24.04 -39.32
C PHE A 785 6.62 -24.37 -40.34
N GLN A 786 6.92 -24.27 -41.62
CA GLN A 786 6.01 -24.77 -42.65
C GLN A 786 5.71 -26.25 -42.42
N HIS A 787 6.74 -27.05 -42.15
CA HIS A 787 6.55 -28.46 -41.86
C HIS A 787 5.76 -28.72 -40.57
N TRP A 788 6.09 -28.04 -39.49
CA TRP A 788 5.50 -28.27 -38.18
C TRP A 788 4.06 -27.75 -38.04
N PHE A 789 3.77 -26.61 -38.65
CA PHE A 789 2.47 -25.94 -38.54
C PHE A 789 1.64 -26.07 -39.83
N HIS A 790 2.09 -26.85 -40.80
CA HIS A 790 1.43 -27.02 -42.14
C HIS A 790 1.19 -25.69 -42.84
N PHE A 791 2.13 -24.78 -42.79
CA PHE A 791 2.08 -23.48 -43.47
C PHE A 791 2.60 -23.57 -44.90
N ILE A 792 2.13 -22.66 -45.71
CA ILE A 792 2.65 -22.43 -47.06
C ILE A 792 2.94 -20.94 -47.25
N ALA A 793 3.86 -20.63 -48.15
CA ALA A 793 4.14 -19.24 -48.53
C ALA A 793 2.95 -18.64 -49.30
N LEU A 794 2.41 -17.54 -48.82
CA LEU A 794 1.29 -16.85 -49.45
C LEU A 794 1.77 -15.94 -50.58
N SER A 795 0.95 -15.85 -51.64
CA SER A 795 1.17 -14.94 -52.77
C SER A 795 1.01 -13.48 -52.34
N ALA A 796 1.61 -12.54 -53.09
CA ALA A 796 1.47 -11.10 -52.85
C ALA A 796 0.00 -10.63 -52.92
N GLN A 797 -0.81 -11.27 -53.80
CA GLN A 797 -2.24 -10.98 -53.90
C GLN A 797 -3.01 -11.41 -52.64
N ALA A 798 -2.72 -12.62 -52.12
CA ALA A 798 -3.31 -13.06 -50.85
C ALA A 798 -2.94 -12.19 -49.68
N LEU A 799 -1.66 -11.76 -49.60
CA LEU A 799 -1.21 -10.82 -48.58
C LEU A 799 -1.85 -9.43 -48.71
N GLY A 800 -2.01 -8.92 -49.92
CA GLY A 800 -2.69 -7.66 -50.18
C GLY A 800 -4.17 -7.69 -49.74
N LEU A 801 -4.88 -8.79 -50.03
CA LEU A 801 -6.24 -9.00 -49.56
C LEU A 801 -6.31 -9.06 -48.04
N LEU A 802 -5.41 -9.82 -47.42
CA LEU A 802 -5.31 -9.97 -45.97
C LEU A 802 -5.11 -8.61 -45.30
N ILE A 803 -4.08 -7.85 -45.70
CA ILE A 803 -3.75 -6.53 -45.12
C ILE A 803 -4.91 -5.56 -45.34
N GLY A 804 -5.49 -5.51 -46.58
CA GLY A 804 -6.61 -4.63 -46.89
C GLY A 804 -7.83 -4.92 -46.02
N THR A 805 -8.19 -6.18 -45.82
CA THR A 805 -9.32 -6.59 -45.00
C THR A 805 -9.06 -6.28 -43.52
N THR A 806 -7.84 -6.51 -43.05
CA THR A 806 -7.42 -6.19 -41.66
C THR A 806 -7.52 -4.68 -41.37
N LEU A 807 -7.09 -3.82 -42.29
CA LEU A 807 -7.18 -2.36 -42.14
C LEU A 807 -8.62 -1.87 -42.11
N VAL A 808 -9.48 -2.38 -43.01
CA VAL A 808 -10.90 -2.05 -43.01
C VAL A 808 -11.58 -2.48 -41.73
N TYR A 809 -11.28 -3.68 -41.26
CA TYR A 809 -11.76 -4.19 -39.95
C TYR A 809 -11.37 -3.23 -38.82
N PHE A 810 -10.11 -2.88 -38.75
CA PHE A 810 -9.60 -1.97 -37.71
C PHE A 810 -10.31 -0.61 -37.68
N LEU A 811 -10.48 0.01 -38.84
CA LEU A 811 -11.15 1.31 -38.98
C LEU A 811 -12.61 1.25 -38.54
N ILE A 812 -13.34 0.18 -38.93
CA ILE A 812 -14.74 0.02 -38.53
C ILE A 812 -14.85 -0.18 -37.01
N LEU A 813 -14.00 -1.01 -36.41
CA LEU A 813 -14.01 -1.20 -34.96
C LEU A 813 -13.70 0.08 -34.20
N ASP A 814 -12.71 0.86 -34.67
CA ASP A 814 -12.34 2.11 -34.02
C ASP A 814 -13.44 3.17 -34.07
N VAL A 815 -14.18 3.22 -35.22
CA VAL A 815 -15.36 4.08 -35.36
C VAL A 815 -16.50 3.63 -34.44
N MET A 816 -16.81 2.33 -34.39
CA MET A 816 -17.86 1.78 -33.52
C MET A 816 -17.59 2.04 -32.05
N LYS A 817 -16.35 1.80 -31.64
CA LYS A 817 -15.90 2.08 -30.27
C LYS A 817 -16.04 3.58 -29.93
N ALA A 818 -15.52 4.47 -30.78
CA ALA A 818 -15.57 5.91 -30.55
C ALA A 818 -17.01 6.44 -30.50
N TRP A 819 -17.89 5.89 -31.31
CA TRP A 819 -19.33 6.21 -31.29
C TRP A 819 -19.97 5.78 -29.96
N TYR A 820 -19.67 4.57 -29.46
CA TYR A 820 -20.18 4.06 -28.18
C TYR A 820 -19.78 4.97 -27.03
N TYR A 821 -18.49 5.25 -26.84
CA TYR A 821 -18.02 6.04 -25.72
C TYR A 821 -18.51 7.50 -25.77
N ARG A 822 -18.67 8.09 -26.95
CA ARG A 822 -19.28 9.42 -27.08
C ARG A 822 -20.75 9.43 -26.68
N SER A 823 -21.52 8.41 -27.07
CA SER A 823 -22.93 8.29 -26.73
C SER A 823 -23.14 7.99 -25.24
N ALA A 824 -22.23 7.25 -24.62
CA ALA A 824 -22.26 6.96 -23.18
C ALA A 824 -21.94 8.20 -22.35
N VAL A 825 -20.95 9.00 -22.74
CA VAL A 825 -20.60 10.26 -22.07
C VAL A 825 -21.76 11.26 -22.16
N ALA A 826 -22.43 11.37 -23.30
CA ALA A 826 -23.59 12.25 -23.48
C ALA A 826 -24.76 11.90 -22.54
N LYS A 827 -24.91 10.62 -22.15
CA LYS A 827 -25.94 10.18 -21.20
C LYS A 827 -25.61 10.45 -19.71
N ILE A 828 -24.37 10.69 -19.38
CA ILE A 828 -23.92 10.98 -18.02
C ILE A 828 -23.96 12.50 -17.75
N THR A 829 -23.93 13.33 -18.79
CA THR A 829 -23.95 14.80 -18.72
C THR A 829 -25.36 15.40 -18.79
N VAL A 830 -26.39 14.60 -18.96
CA VAL A 830 -27.82 14.93 -18.84
C VAL A 830 -28.39 14.30 -17.56
#